data_7d0859c21af41e7f44a953dcd72879c5
#
_entry.id   7d0859c21af41e7f44a953dcd72879c5
#
_cell.length_a   1.000
_cell.length_b   1.000
_cell.length_c   1.000
_cell.angle_alpha   90.00
_cell.angle_beta   90.00
_cell.angle_gamma   90.00
#
_symmetry.space_group_name_H-M   'P 1'
#
loop_
_entity.id
_entity.type
_entity.pdbx_description
1 polymer ?
#
loop_
_entity_poly.entity_id
_entity_poly.type
_entity_poly.pdbx_seq_one_letter_code
_entity_poly.pdbx_strand_id
1 'polypeptide(L)'
;MKTKKILSTLLMTALTSVSINAQHQFTINTKPGATIQPTMYGIFFEDINFAADGGLYAEMIENRSFEFPDRLMGWNTFGNVIVNDQKPAFARNPHYITLSDAGHREKRTGLENRGFFGMGLKKGMCYDFSVYARLHMLQGDSAKFRVELVDEEDRPIVSTRITVKSNQWQKYTSTLTVDKTVEKGLLRIFLEKGGAVDLDHVSLFPEDSWHGMRADLVKDLAELHPGIFRFPGGCIVEGTDLATRYQWKNTVGPVEERPLNENRWNYTFPHRLFPNYYQTLGMGFFEFFLLSEKIGAEPLPVLSCGLACQYQNDDNDRNAHTAMADLQPYIDDALDLIEFANGPVTSKWGRVRADMGHPAPFNLKQIGIGNEQWGPLYPERLEAFMKQIRAKYPHIKICGSSGPSASGKEFDYGWQQMRKLGVDLVDEHYYMSPDWFLNNAGRYDHYNRKGPKVFAGEYAAHVRGLDKQPNVAMNNFEAALSEAAFMTGLERNADVVWQATYAPLFAHVEGWQWRPDLIWFDNLQSVRTVNWYVQMLYATNRGTNVLRLTEGGKPVEGKEKIYASAVYDKAEKAYIVKIVNVDDREKQVNVTFEGLKTLGKGKCITLHSDNPRAVNALENKTNVVPQTSEIEANGNVVSVKVPAKSFVVYRF
;
A
#
# COMPACT_ATOMS: atom_id res chain seq x y z
N MET A 1 -48.14 -53.12 -61.97
CA MET A 1 -47.16 -52.03 -61.80
C MET A 1 -46.48 -52.16 -60.48
N LYS A 2 -45.21 -52.51 -60.46
CA LYS A 2 -44.43 -52.81 -59.23
C LYS A 2 -43.64 -51.55 -58.89
N THR A 3 -43.92 -50.96 -57.68
CA THR A 3 -43.16 -49.82 -57.14
C THR A 3 -41.99 -50.38 -56.31
N LYS A 4 -40.78 -50.07 -56.74
CA LYS A 4 -39.54 -50.37 -55.94
C LYS A 4 -39.34 -49.30 -54.88
N LYS A 5 -39.25 -49.71 -53.59
CA LYS A 5 -38.75 -48.90 -52.50
C LYS A 5 -37.23 -48.99 -52.47
N ILE A 6 -36.59 -47.83 -52.58
CA ILE A 6 -35.15 -47.65 -52.40
C ILE A 6 -34.94 -47.31 -50.92
N LEU A 7 -34.21 -48.16 -50.19
CA LEU A 7 -33.81 -47.94 -48.78
C LEU A 7 -32.46 -47.23 -48.78
N SER A 8 -32.45 -45.93 -48.46
CA SER A 8 -31.19 -45.18 -48.24
C SER A 8 -30.70 -45.37 -46.81
N THR A 9 -29.60 -46.11 -46.66
CA THR A 9 -28.90 -46.23 -45.38
C THR A 9 -27.97 -45.04 -45.24
N LEU A 10 -28.32 -44.13 -44.32
CA LEU A 10 -27.44 -43.01 -43.91
C LEU A 10 -26.41 -43.61 -42.91
N LEU A 11 -25.16 -43.67 -43.34
CA LEU A 11 -24.02 -43.96 -42.48
C LEU A 11 -23.63 -42.68 -41.76
N MET A 12 -24.02 -42.55 -40.47
CA MET A 12 -23.59 -41.46 -39.59
C MET A 12 -22.18 -41.77 -39.06
N THR A 13 -21.16 -41.22 -39.68
CA THR A 13 -19.80 -41.21 -39.18
C THR A 13 -19.71 -40.21 -38.01
N ALA A 14 -19.71 -40.72 -36.80
CA ALA A 14 -19.39 -39.90 -35.62
C ALA A 14 -17.90 -39.53 -35.68
N LEU A 15 -17.60 -38.31 -36.06
CA LEU A 15 -16.30 -37.71 -35.86
C LEU A 15 -16.15 -37.45 -34.36
N THR A 16 -15.51 -38.40 -33.64
CA THR A 16 -14.92 -38.13 -32.34
C THR A 16 -13.75 -37.20 -32.58
N SER A 17 -13.95 -35.91 -32.29
CA SER A 17 -12.88 -34.95 -32.17
C SER A 17 -12.05 -35.35 -30.93
N VAL A 18 -11.01 -36.12 -31.13
CA VAL A 18 -9.96 -36.29 -30.13
C VAL A 18 -9.29 -34.93 -30.02
N SER A 19 -9.63 -34.18 -28.96
CA SER A 19 -8.88 -32.99 -28.59
C SER A 19 -7.49 -33.47 -28.20
N ILE A 20 -6.52 -33.33 -29.12
CA ILE A 20 -5.10 -33.51 -28.78
C ILE A 20 -4.78 -32.34 -27.86
N ASN A 21 -4.77 -32.58 -26.55
CA ASN A 21 -4.24 -31.64 -25.57
C ASN A 21 -2.79 -31.40 -25.96
N ALA A 22 -2.45 -30.18 -26.35
CA ALA A 22 -1.08 -29.84 -26.69
C ALA A 22 -0.18 -30.13 -25.48
N GLN A 23 0.81 -31.01 -25.66
CA GLN A 23 1.76 -31.37 -24.62
C GLN A 23 2.92 -30.36 -24.65
N HIS A 24 3.01 -29.52 -23.62
CA HIS A 24 4.13 -28.59 -23.44
C HIS A 24 5.36 -29.31 -22.91
N GLN A 25 6.53 -29.01 -23.48
CA GLN A 25 7.81 -29.56 -23.08
C GLN A 25 8.72 -28.44 -22.59
N PHE A 26 8.78 -28.24 -21.30
CA PHE A 26 9.66 -27.25 -20.69
C PHE A 26 11.00 -27.87 -20.31
N THR A 27 12.06 -27.14 -20.58
CA THR A 27 13.42 -27.51 -20.20
C THR A 27 13.99 -26.44 -19.29
N ILE A 28 14.47 -26.85 -18.13
CA ILE A 28 15.13 -25.99 -17.15
C ILE A 28 16.60 -26.34 -17.09
N ASN A 29 17.46 -25.39 -17.42
CA ASN A 29 18.88 -25.50 -17.14
C ASN A 29 19.10 -25.20 -15.65
N THR A 30 19.55 -26.17 -14.89
CA THR A 30 19.72 -26.08 -13.42
C THR A 30 20.95 -25.28 -12.98
N LYS A 31 21.78 -24.82 -13.92
CA LYS A 31 22.87 -23.91 -13.62
C LYS A 31 22.34 -22.55 -13.23
N PRO A 32 22.62 -22.04 -12.01
CA PRO A 32 22.15 -20.75 -11.56
C PRO A 32 22.58 -19.61 -12.48
N GLY A 33 21.60 -18.81 -12.93
CA GLY A 33 21.77 -17.61 -13.72
C GLY A 33 21.82 -16.34 -12.85
N ALA A 34 21.14 -15.27 -13.31
CA ALA A 34 21.10 -13.99 -12.64
C ALA A 34 20.67 -14.09 -11.17
N THR A 35 21.29 -13.28 -10.32
CA THR A 35 20.87 -13.15 -8.92
C THR A 35 19.58 -12.36 -8.83
N ILE A 36 18.63 -12.86 -8.04
CA ILE A 36 17.38 -12.17 -7.71
C ILE A 36 17.62 -11.32 -6.47
N GLN A 37 17.30 -10.03 -6.55
CA GLN A 37 17.45 -9.13 -5.42
C GLN A 37 16.46 -9.50 -4.30
N PRO A 38 16.86 -9.39 -3.02
CA PRO A 38 15.93 -9.52 -1.90
C PRO A 38 14.73 -8.59 -2.00
N THR A 39 14.89 -7.45 -2.65
CA THR A 39 13.91 -6.39 -2.84
C THR A 39 13.00 -6.59 -4.06
N MET A 40 13.05 -7.74 -4.75
CA MET A 40 12.38 -7.91 -6.04
C MET A 40 10.86 -7.74 -5.98
N TYR A 41 10.22 -8.22 -4.93
CA TYR A 41 8.76 -8.09 -4.75
C TYR A 41 8.46 -7.31 -3.49
N GLY A 42 7.57 -6.33 -3.58
CA GLY A 42 7.28 -5.46 -2.46
C GLY A 42 5.94 -4.76 -2.55
N ILE A 43 5.80 -3.72 -1.76
CA ILE A 43 4.57 -2.96 -1.59
C ILE A 43 4.82 -1.46 -1.73
N PHE A 44 3.77 -0.78 -2.20
CA PHE A 44 3.72 0.67 -2.34
C PHE A 44 2.61 1.24 -1.46
N PHE A 45 2.95 2.14 -0.55
CA PHE A 45 1.99 2.86 0.27
C PHE A 45 1.80 4.29 -0.25
N GLU A 46 0.58 4.70 -0.39
CA GLU A 46 0.14 6.08 -0.56
C GLU A 46 -1.08 6.35 0.31
N ASP A 47 -1.18 7.54 0.87
CA ASP A 47 -2.37 7.98 1.60
C ASP A 47 -3.45 8.45 0.62
N ILE A 48 -3.99 7.49 -0.14
CA ILE A 48 -5.18 7.56 -0.97
C ILE A 48 -6.22 6.59 -0.38
N ASN A 49 -7.51 6.79 -0.63
CA ASN A 49 -8.55 5.86 -0.17
C ASN A 49 -8.65 5.72 1.36
N PHE A 50 -8.26 6.76 2.12
CA PHE A 50 -8.14 6.74 3.59
C PHE A 50 -7.17 5.68 4.09
N ALA A 51 -6.04 5.52 3.41
CA ALA A 51 -5.06 4.50 3.74
C ALA A 51 -4.25 4.80 5.01
N ALA A 52 -4.00 6.08 5.35
CA ALA A 52 -3.36 6.50 6.60
C ALA A 52 -4.40 6.82 7.68
N ASP A 53 -4.81 8.07 7.81
CA ASP A 53 -5.89 8.46 8.74
C ASP A 53 -7.20 7.77 8.33
N GLY A 54 -7.82 7.04 9.26
CA GLY A 54 -8.98 6.18 9.00
C GLY A 54 -8.65 4.79 8.42
N GLY A 55 -7.35 4.47 8.28
CA GLY A 55 -6.84 3.21 7.77
C GLY A 55 -5.74 2.62 8.63
N LEU A 56 -4.51 2.59 8.11
CA LEU A 56 -3.37 1.99 8.80
C LEU A 56 -3.06 2.70 10.14
N TYR A 57 -3.20 4.02 10.21
CA TYR A 57 -3.12 4.74 11.48
C TYR A 57 -4.38 4.48 12.31
N ALA A 58 -4.20 3.87 13.46
CA ALA A 58 -5.30 3.32 14.27
C ALA A 58 -6.05 4.38 15.12
N GLU A 59 -5.73 5.68 14.98
CA GLU A 59 -6.50 6.75 15.61
C GLU A 59 -7.94 6.73 15.08
N MET A 60 -8.90 6.62 16.00
CA MET A 60 -10.32 6.51 15.66
C MET A 60 -11.03 7.86 15.61
N ILE A 61 -10.40 8.93 16.10
CA ILE A 61 -11.00 10.27 16.15
C ILE A 61 -10.62 11.06 14.91
N GLU A 62 -11.61 11.47 14.11
CA GLU A 62 -11.43 12.41 13.02
C GLU A 62 -11.24 13.84 13.58
N ASN A 63 -10.29 14.60 13.03
CA ASN A 63 -9.98 15.97 13.45
C ASN A 63 -9.76 16.09 14.97
N ARG A 64 -8.92 15.23 15.53
CA ARG A 64 -8.65 15.09 16.96
C ARG A 64 -8.13 16.38 17.65
N SER A 65 -7.48 17.27 16.87
CA SER A 65 -6.83 18.50 17.33
C SER A 65 -7.54 19.78 16.89
N PHE A 66 -8.72 19.67 16.26
CA PHE A 66 -9.53 20.80 15.79
C PHE A 66 -8.81 21.71 14.78
N GLU A 67 -7.86 21.18 14.00
CA GLU A 67 -7.04 21.94 13.06
C GLU A 67 -7.58 21.94 11.63
N PHE A 68 -8.61 21.15 11.29
CA PHE A 68 -9.23 21.20 9.97
C PHE A 68 -9.71 22.62 9.66
N PRO A 69 -9.78 23.06 8.39
CA PRO A 69 -10.22 24.44 8.04
C PRO A 69 -11.56 24.82 8.66
N ASP A 70 -12.57 23.95 8.61
CA ASP A 70 -13.69 24.00 9.53
C ASP A 70 -13.27 23.26 10.81
N ARG A 71 -13.02 24.02 11.88
CA ARG A 71 -12.48 23.50 13.15
C ARG A 71 -13.34 22.41 13.79
N LEU A 72 -14.63 22.40 13.49
CA LEU A 72 -15.59 21.41 13.99
C LEU A 72 -15.94 20.32 12.95
N MET A 73 -15.28 20.30 11.80
CA MET A 73 -15.45 19.20 10.85
C MET A 73 -15.17 17.85 11.53
N GLY A 74 -16.05 16.87 11.33
CA GLY A 74 -16.01 15.57 12.04
C GLY A 74 -16.66 15.58 13.43
N TRP A 75 -17.03 16.75 13.96
CA TRP A 75 -17.61 16.91 15.28
C TRP A 75 -19.04 17.46 15.23
N ASN A 76 -19.95 16.81 15.93
CA ASN A 76 -21.26 17.36 16.29
C ASN A 76 -21.17 18.00 17.67
N THR A 77 -21.81 19.16 17.86
CA THR A 77 -21.76 19.92 19.12
C THR A 77 -23.12 19.99 19.79
N PHE A 78 -23.13 20.01 21.12
CA PHE A 78 -24.32 20.18 21.96
C PHE A 78 -24.08 21.32 22.94
N GLY A 79 -25.05 22.22 23.09
CA GLY A 79 -24.98 23.31 24.06
C GLY A 79 -23.93 24.37 23.72
N ASN A 80 -23.13 24.79 24.69
CA ASN A 80 -22.17 25.88 24.55
C ASN A 80 -20.75 25.35 24.31
N VAL A 81 -20.35 25.31 23.05
CA VAL A 81 -19.04 24.84 22.55
C VAL A 81 -18.37 25.98 21.82
N ILE A 82 -17.16 26.33 22.20
CA ILE A 82 -16.41 27.45 21.63
C ILE A 82 -15.04 26.96 21.16
N VAL A 83 -14.67 27.30 19.92
CA VAL A 83 -13.30 27.09 19.41
C VAL A 83 -12.42 28.25 19.88
N ASN A 84 -11.26 27.95 20.42
CA ASN A 84 -10.26 28.88 20.91
C ASN A 84 -8.87 28.53 20.39
N ASP A 85 -7.95 29.54 20.45
CA ASP A 85 -6.53 29.41 20.09
C ASP A 85 -5.60 30.11 21.09
N GLN A 86 -6.15 30.65 22.19
CA GLN A 86 -5.39 31.44 23.15
C GLN A 86 -4.69 30.55 24.19
N LYS A 87 -3.36 30.68 24.32
CA LYS A 87 -2.52 29.84 25.20
C LYS A 87 -2.74 28.34 24.91
N PRO A 88 -2.49 27.91 23.67
CA PRO A 88 -2.72 26.53 23.25
C PRO A 88 -1.88 25.52 24.04
N ALA A 89 -2.25 24.24 23.97
CA ALA A 89 -1.43 23.15 24.46
C ALA A 89 -0.17 22.98 23.59
N PHE A 90 -0.31 23.14 22.28
CA PHE A 90 0.74 22.92 21.30
C PHE A 90 0.81 24.08 20.30
N ALA A 91 2.04 24.54 20.03
CA ALA A 91 2.24 25.74 19.19
C ALA A 91 1.90 25.51 17.72
N ARG A 92 2.10 24.28 17.22
CA ARG A 92 1.85 23.93 15.82
C ARG A 92 0.42 23.46 15.56
N ASN A 93 -0.33 23.14 16.62
CA ASN A 93 -1.76 22.80 16.61
C ASN A 93 -2.47 23.65 17.67
N PRO A 94 -2.71 24.96 17.38
CA PRO A 94 -3.12 25.92 18.41
C PRO A 94 -4.60 25.87 18.78
N HIS A 95 -5.45 25.23 17.97
CA HIS A 95 -6.90 25.26 18.21
C HIS A 95 -7.30 24.20 19.25
N TYR A 96 -8.26 24.57 20.07
CA TYR A 96 -8.86 23.71 21.08
C TYR A 96 -10.32 24.10 21.33
N ILE A 97 -11.06 23.26 22.03
CA ILE A 97 -12.48 23.45 22.34
C ILE A 97 -12.66 23.80 23.81
N THR A 98 -13.50 24.80 24.09
CA THR A 98 -14.04 25.06 25.41
C THR A 98 -15.47 24.55 25.51
N LEU A 99 -15.74 23.64 26.47
CA LEU A 99 -17.08 23.26 26.88
C LEU A 99 -17.48 24.09 28.11
N SER A 100 -18.67 24.73 28.07
CA SER A 100 -19.14 25.56 29.17
C SER A 100 -20.61 25.29 29.51
N ASP A 101 -20.94 25.21 30.80
CA ASP A 101 -22.33 25.12 31.30
C ASP A 101 -22.99 26.51 31.51
N ALA A 102 -22.26 27.60 31.23
CA ALA A 102 -22.74 28.95 31.41
C ALA A 102 -23.96 29.27 30.50
N GLY A 103 -25.09 29.63 31.10
CA GLY A 103 -26.26 30.08 30.37
C GLY A 103 -27.24 29.00 29.88
N HIS A 104 -26.96 27.74 30.08
CA HIS A 104 -27.79 26.62 29.56
C HIS A 104 -28.04 25.55 30.61
N ARG A 105 -28.74 25.87 31.71
CA ARG A 105 -28.99 24.94 32.82
C ARG A 105 -29.79 23.67 32.42
N GLU A 106 -30.47 23.68 31.28
CA GLU A 106 -31.31 22.55 30.84
C GLU A 106 -30.76 21.76 29.65
N LYS A 107 -29.70 22.22 28.98
CA LYS A 107 -29.09 21.53 27.82
C LYS A 107 -27.73 20.97 28.17
N ARG A 108 -27.50 19.72 27.84
CA ARG A 108 -26.18 19.09 27.95
C ARG A 108 -25.20 19.82 27.00
N THR A 109 -24.01 20.16 27.49
CA THR A 109 -22.92 20.68 26.68
C THR A 109 -21.94 19.56 26.39
N GLY A 110 -21.55 19.40 25.14
CA GLY A 110 -20.64 18.32 24.75
C GLY A 110 -20.34 18.23 23.28
N LEU A 111 -19.62 17.19 22.94
CA LEU A 111 -19.13 16.84 21.61
C LEU A 111 -19.47 15.39 21.25
N GLU A 112 -19.66 15.13 19.97
CA GLU A 112 -19.76 13.79 19.40
C GLU A 112 -18.84 13.68 18.19
N ASN A 113 -18.08 12.58 18.10
CA ASN A 113 -17.24 12.25 16.95
C ASN A 113 -17.60 10.87 16.43
N ARG A 114 -17.81 10.75 15.12
CA ARG A 114 -18.16 9.48 14.46
C ARG A 114 -16.94 8.76 13.88
N GLY A 115 -15.75 9.37 14.00
CA GLY A 115 -14.54 8.86 13.38
C GLY A 115 -14.64 8.79 11.85
N PHE A 116 -13.82 7.95 11.27
CA PHE A 116 -13.76 7.73 9.83
C PHE A 116 -14.79 6.68 9.42
N PHE A 117 -15.94 7.12 8.87
CA PHE A 117 -17.06 6.24 8.45
C PHE A 117 -17.72 5.43 9.58
N GLY A 118 -17.59 5.84 10.83
CA GLY A 118 -17.96 5.15 12.05
C GLY A 118 -16.76 4.61 12.82
N MET A 119 -16.97 4.19 14.05
CA MET A 119 -15.93 3.57 14.90
C MET A 119 -16.22 2.07 15.05
N GLY A 120 -15.34 1.21 14.54
CA GLY A 120 -15.44 -0.24 14.72
C GLY A 120 -15.03 -0.64 16.14
N LEU A 121 -15.98 -1.16 16.92
CA LEU A 121 -15.73 -1.59 18.30
C LEU A 121 -15.89 -3.10 18.39
N LYS A 122 -14.87 -3.82 18.90
CA LYS A 122 -14.86 -5.29 19.01
C LYS A 122 -15.14 -5.73 20.43
N LYS A 123 -16.11 -6.64 20.61
CA LYS A 123 -16.42 -7.23 21.93
C LYS A 123 -15.18 -7.74 22.64
N GLY A 124 -14.99 -7.32 23.90
CA GLY A 124 -13.88 -7.71 24.77
C GLY A 124 -12.61 -6.90 24.56
N MET A 125 -12.53 -6.03 23.54
CA MET A 125 -11.40 -5.15 23.29
C MET A 125 -11.43 -3.95 24.23
N CYS A 126 -10.25 -3.52 24.67
CA CYS A 126 -10.04 -2.25 25.35
C CYS A 126 -9.68 -1.16 24.36
N TYR A 127 -10.15 0.05 24.63
CA TYR A 127 -9.84 1.25 23.87
C TYR A 127 -9.24 2.29 24.78
N ASP A 128 -8.04 2.77 24.43
CA ASP A 128 -7.29 3.75 25.18
C ASP A 128 -7.70 5.15 24.74
N PHE A 129 -8.49 5.80 25.60
CA PHE A 129 -8.88 7.20 25.45
C PHE A 129 -7.83 8.10 26.06
N SER A 130 -7.50 9.20 25.39
CA SER A 130 -6.72 10.30 25.96
C SER A 130 -7.22 11.65 25.48
N VAL A 131 -6.96 12.69 26.27
CA VAL A 131 -7.29 14.08 25.94
C VAL A 131 -6.38 15.01 26.75
N TYR A 132 -5.94 16.10 26.14
CA TYR A 132 -5.36 17.21 26.89
C TYR A 132 -6.50 18.11 27.38
N ALA A 133 -6.46 18.46 28.68
CA ALA A 133 -7.51 19.28 29.27
C ALA A 133 -6.95 20.23 30.34
N ARG A 134 -7.66 21.37 30.54
CA ARG A 134 -7.44 22.30 31.66
C ARG A 134 -8.75 22.98 32.04
N LEU A 135 -8.79 23.57 33.25
CA LEU A 135 -9.87 24.47 33.63
C LEU A 135 -9.77 25.77 32.81
N HIS A 136 -10.84 26.17 32.16
CA HIS A 136 -10.87 27.36 31.31
C HIS A 136 -10.83 28.65 32.14
N MET A 137 -11.68 28.78 33.14
CA MET A 137 -11.72 29.86 34.09
C MET A 137 -12.07 29.37 35.50
N LEU A 138 -11.68 30.11 36.53
CA LEU A 138 -11.92 29.78 37.92
C LEU A 138 -13.41 29.89 38.31
N GLN A 139 -14.25 29.02 37.84
CA GLN A 139 -15.64 28.90 38.29
C GLN A 139 -15.85 27.66 39.22
N GLY A 140 -14.81 27.25 39.92
CA GLY A 140 -14.82 26.14 40.84
C GLY A 140 -13.49 25.43 40.93
N ASP A 141 -13.35 24.47 41.86
CA ASP A 141 -12.10 23.74 42.10
C ASP A 141 -11.85 22.61 41.12
N SER A 142 -12.85 22.23 40.31
CA SER A 142 -12.75 21.14 39.33
C SER A 142 -13.91 21.15 38.34
N ALA A 143 -13.64 20.67 37.13
CA ALA A 143 -14.65 20.31 36.14
C ALA A 143 -14.70 18.78 35.97
N LYS A 144 -15.88 18.25 35.69
CA LYS A 144 -16.07 16.83 35.35
C LYS A 144 -16.73 16.70 34.01
N PHE A 145 -16.17 15.84 33.16
CA PHE A 145 -16.83 15.44 31.94
C PHE A 145 -16.87 13.91 31.83
N ARG A 146 -17.90 13.41 31.16
CA ARG A 146 -18.12 12.01 30.88
C ARG A 146 -17.77 11.71 29.43
N VAL A 147 -17.05 10.61 29.23
CA VAL A 147 -16.70 10.06 27.91
C VAL A 147 -17.49 8.77 27.73
N GLU A 148 -18.15 8.60 26.59
CA GLU A 148 -18.97 7.44 26.26
C GLU A 148 -18.61 6.89 24.89
N LEU A 149 -18.52 5.56 24.76
CA LEU A 149 -18.67 4.88 23.48
C LEU A 149 -20.12 4.47 23.31
N VAL A 150 -20.67 4.73 22.14
CA VAL A 150 -22.12 4.62 21.84
C VAL A 150 -22.31 3.77 20.59
N ASP A 151 -23.36 2.98 20.54
CA ASP A 151 -23.71 2.18 19.37
C ASP A 151 -24.52 2.95 18.31
N GLU A 152 -24.88 2.27 17.25
CA GLU A 152 -25.62 2.82 16.10
C GLU A 152 -27.04 3.26 16.45
N GLU A 153 -27.61 2.75 17.54
CA GLU A 153 -28.93 3.13 18.06
C GLU A 153 -28.86 4.14 19.20
N ASP A 154 -27.76 4.88 19.31
CA ASP A 154 -27.56 5.92 20.33
C ASP A 154 -27.49 5.40 21.79
N ARG A 155 -27.22 4.11 22.01
CA ARG A 155 -27.14 3.52 23.34
C ARG A 155 -25.68 3.52 23.82
N PRO A 156 -25.40 4.08 25.02
CA PRO A 156 -24.07 3.98 25.60
C PRO A 156 -23.68 2.51 25.87
N ILE A 157 -22.50 2.12 25.39
CA ILE A 157 -21.89 0.79 25.60
C ILE A 157 -21.06 0.79 26.86
N VAL A 158 -20.20 1.79 26.99
CA VAL A 158 -19.29 1.98 28.12
C VAL A 158 -19.04 3.46 28.34
N SER A 159 -18.80 3.85 29.57
CA SER A 159 -18.47 5.23 29.89
C SER A 159 -17.44 5.34 31.01
N THR A 160 -16.70 6.44 31.01
CA THR A 160 -15.79 6.84 32.08
C THR A 160 -15.99 8.32 32.42
N ARG A 161 -15.47 8.74 33.56
CA ARG A 161 -15.50 10.14 34.02
C ARG A 161 -14.12 10.65 34.30
N ILE A 162 -13.83 11.83 33.78
CA ILE A 162 -12.55 12.52 34.01
C ILE A 162 -12.81 13.77 34.82
N THR A 163 -11.97 14.00 35.82
CA THR A 163 -12.00 15.18 36.69
C THR A 163 -10.77 16.04 36.42
N VAL A 164 -10.98 17.25 35.94
CA VAL A 164 -9.94 18.25 35.67
C VAL A 164 -9.86 19.20 36.84
N LYS A 165 -8.64 19.36 37.45
CA LYS A 165 -8.38 20.24 38.60
C LYS A 165 -7.34 21.31 38.31
N SER A 166 -6.59 21.18 37.19
CA SER A 166 -5.50 22.08 36.83
C SER A 166 -5.97 23.13 35.84
N ASN A 167 -5.52 24.35 35.97
CA ASN A 167 -5.62 25.40 34.95
C ASN A 167 -4.44 25.37 33.95
N GLN A 168 -3.51 24.40 34.13
CA GLN A 168 -2.48 24.10 33.14
C GLN A 168 -2.89 22.89 32.32
N TRP A 169 -2.50 22.85 31.06
CA TRP A 169 -2.72 21.70 30.21
C TRP A 169 -2.09 20.43 30.78
N GLN A 170 -2.89 19.39 30.89
CA GLN A 170 -2.45 18.06 31.33
C GLN A 170 -3.10 17.00 30.45
N LYS A 171 -2.38 15.90 30.21
CA LYS A 171 -2.93 14.74 29.52
C LYS A 171 -3.69 13.87 30.51
N TYR A 172 -4.96 13.58 30.20
CA TYR A 172 -5.81 12.65 30.95
C TYR A 172 -6.03 11.41 30.11
N THR A 173 -6.02 10.24 30.73
CA THR A 173 -6.20 8.94 30.06
C THR A 173 -7.24 8.10 30.77
N SER A 174 -7.89 7.23 30.03
CA SER A 174 -8.79 6.20 30.55
C SER A 174 -8.91 5.07 29.55
N THR A 175 -9.08 3.83 30.03
CA THR A 175 -9.32 2.67 29.18
C THR A 175 -10.80 2.30 29.24
N LEU A 176 -11.39 2.04 28.08
CA LEU A 176 -12.81 1.71 27.87
C LEU A 176 -12.92 0.29 27.29
N THR A 177 -13.46 -0.66 28.06
CA THR A 177 -13.68 -2.04 27.60
C THR A 177 -15.10 -2.22 27.10
N VAL A 178 -15.29 -2.68 25.87
CA VAL A 178 -16.62 -2.86 25.27
C VAL A 178 -17.10 -4.32 25.39
N ASP A 179 -18.40 -4.50 25.63
CA ASP A 179 -19.01 -5.81 25.85
C ASP A 179 -19.72 -6.38 24.63
N LYS A 180 -19.82 -5.61 23.55
CA LYS A 180 -20.40 -6.01 22.25
C LYS A 180 -19.61 -5.49 21.07
N THR A 181 -19.76 -6.14 19.92
CA THR A 181 -19.21 -5.66 18.65
C THR A 181 -20.18 -4.69 18.01
N VAL A 182 -19.65 -3.55 17.53
CA VAL A 182 -20.39 -2.48 16.85
C VAL A 182 -19.60 -2.07 15.63
N GLU A 183 -20.25 -1.95 14.49
CA GLU A 183 -19.59 -1.59 13.23
C GLU A 183 -19.37 -0.07 13.10
N LYS A 184 -20.39 0.71 13.45
CA LYS A 184 -20.40 2.18 13.30
C LYS A 184 -20.71 2.90 14.62
N GLY A 185 -19.93 2.60 15.64
CA GLY A 185 -19.99 3.31 16.91
C GLY A 185 -19.49 4.76 16.79
N LEU A 186 -19.61 5.47 17.88
CA LEU A 186 -19.14 6.85 18.01
C LEU A 186 -18.68 7.15 19.44
N LEU A 187 -17.92 8.26 19.59
CA LEU A 187 -17.50 8.77 20.89
C LEU A 187 -18.28 10.03 21.24
N ARG A 188 -18.73 10.14 22.51
CA ARG A 188 -19.33 11.36 23.07
C ARG A 188 -18.57 11.85 24.29
N ILE A 189 -18.48 13.16 24.43
CA ILE A 189 -17.94 13.83 25.61
C ILE A 189 -18.98 14.83 26.10
N PHE A 190 -19.45 14.69 27.34
CA PHE A 190 -20.40 15.60 27.96
C PHE A 190 -19.85 16.22 29.23
N LEU A 191 -19.89 17.55 29.34
CA LEU A 191 -19.63 18.26 30.58
C LEU A 191 -20.73 17.93 31.59
N GLU A 192 -20.37 17.39 32.75
CA GLU A 192 -21.34 17.04 33.81
C GLU A 192 -21.40 18.09 34.92
N LYS A 193 -20.27 18.69 35.25
CA LYS A 193 -20.18 19.67 36.36
C LYS A 193 -18.90 20.51 36.23
N GLY A 194 -18.99 21.78 36.65
CA GLY A 194 -17.79 22.58 36.98
C GLY A 194 -17.50 23.75 36.05
N GLY A 195 -18.51 24.34 35.43
CA GLY A 195 -18.38 25.62 34.72
C GLY A 195 -17.81 25.50 33.32
N ALA A 196 -16.50 25.44 33.15
CA ALA A 196 -15.90 25.37 31.81
C ALA A 196 -14.57 24.60 31.82
N VAL A 197 -14.35 23.81 30.76
CA VAL A 197 -13.14 23.02 30.53
C VAL A 197 -12.67 23.19 29.09
N ASP A 198 -11.36 23.36 28.91
CA ASP A 198 -10.70 23.32 27.60
C ASP A 198 -10.27 21.87 27.31
N LEU A 199 -10.49 21.43 26.08
CA LEU A 199 -10.14 20.10 25.56
C LEU A 199 -9.39 20.24 24.24
N ASP A 200 -8.31 19.45 24.09
CA ASP A 200 -7.51 19.38 22.89
C ASP A 200 -6.96 17.95 22.68
N HIS A 201 -6.57 17.61 21.47
CA HIS A 201 -6.03 16.29 21.11
C HIS A 201 -6.83 15.13 21.72
N VAL A 202 -8.12 15.09 21.39
CA VAL A 202 -8.99 13.95 21.76
C VAL A 202 -8.60 12.74 20.93
N SER A 203 -8.28 11.63 21.59
CA SER A 203 -7.72 10.45 20.93
C SER A 203 -8.34 9.17 21.47
N LEU A 204 -8.53 8.18 20.58
CA LEU A 204 -9.04 6.86 20.91
C LEU A 204 -8.32 5.80 20.08
N PHE A 205 -7.58 4.89 20.74
CA PHE A 205 -6.87 3.79 20.07
C PHE A 205 -7.35 2.43 20.56
N PRO A 206 -7.47 1.41 19.70
CA PRO A 206 -7.59 0.03 20.16
C PRO A 206 -6.28 -0.42 20.84
N GLU A 207 -6.39 -1.19 21.93
CA GLU A 207 -5.23 -1.62 22.74
C GLU A 207 -4.24 -2.51 21.99
N ASP A 208 -4.72 -3.21 20.94
CA ASP A 208 -3.91 -4.09 20.10
C ASP A 208 -3.14 -3.36 18.99
N SER A 209 -3.28 -2.03 18.89
CA SER A 209 -2.55 -1.24 17.90
C SER A 209 -1.04 -1.39 18.08
N TRP A 210 -0.32 -1.63 16.98
CA TRP A 210 1.12 -1.76 16.99
C TRP A 210 1.77 -0.42 16.64
N HIS A 211 2.38 0.26 17.60
CA HIS A 211 2.96 1.62 17.41
C HIS A 211 1.99 2.60 16.73
N GLY A 212 0.72 2.58 17.14
CA GLY A 212 -0.33 3.41 16.56
C GLY A 212 -0.87 2.93 15.21
N MET A 213 -0.49 1.74 14.75
CA MET A 213 -0.99 1.13 13.50
C MET A 213 -1.96 -0.02 13.78
N ARG A 214 -2.95 -0.19 12.91
CA ARG A 214 -3.93 -1.28 12.98
C ARG A 214 -3.26 -2.64 12.88
N ALA A 215 -3.44 -3.46 13.90
CA ALA A 215 -2.79 -4.78 14.02
C ALA A 215 -3.16 -5.74 12.87
N ASP A 216 -4.41 -5.74 12.40
CA ASP A 216 -4.87 -6.57 11.29
C ASP A 216 -4.18 -6.19 9.97
N LEU A 217 -4.04 -4.90 9.66
CA LEU A 217 -3.36 -4.43 8.46
C LEU A 217 -1.85 -4.69 8.51
N VAL A 218 -1.21 -4.45 9.65
CA VAL A 218 0.22 -4.80 9.85
C VAL A 218 0.46 -6.30 9.66
N LYS A 219 -0.44 -7.15 10.16
CA LYS A 219 -0.38 -8.60 9.96
C LYS A 219 -0.49 -8.98 8.49
N ASP A 220 -1.43 -8.39 7.75
CA ASP A 220 -1.60 -8.65 6.32
C ASP A 220 -0.36 -8.28 5.51
N LEU A 221 0.32 -7.19 5.89
CA LEU A 221 1.58 -6.80 5.27
C LEU A 221 2.73 -7.75 5.62
N ALA A 222 2.85 -8.16 6.88
CA ALA A 222 3.92 -9.07 7.32
C ALA A 222 3.81 -10.44 6.64
N GLU A 223 2.58 -10.98 6.50
CA GLU A 223 2.34 -12.29 5.87
C GLU A 223 2.50 -12.27 4.33
N LEU A 224 2.56 -11.10 3.71
CA LEU A 224 2.93 -10.95 2.31
C LEU A 224 4.44 -11.20 2.08
N HIS A 225 5.28 -11.00 3.09
CA HIS A 225 6.74 -11.09 3.02
C HIS A 225 7.39 -10.16 1.98
N PRO A 226 7.06 -8.86 1.96
CA PRO A 226 7.62 -7.93 0.99
C PRO A 226 9.13 -7.72 1.22
N GLY A 227 9.90 -7.62 0.14
CA GLY A 227 11.33 -7.31 0.21
C GLY A 227 11.64 -5.82 0.17
N ILE A 228 10.71 -4.99 -0.31
CA ILE A 228 10.83 -3.53 -0.41
C ILE A 228 9.51 -2.87 0.00
N PHE A 229 9.59 -1.73 0.68
CA PHE A 229 8.47 -0.89 1.04
C PHE A 229 8.70 0.54 0.56
N ARG A 230 7.97 0.95 -0.50
CA ARG A 230 7.95 2.32 -1.02
C ARG A 230 6.90 3.15 -0.30
N PHE A 231 7.29 4.32 0.19
CA PHE A 231 6.43 5.29 0.89
C PHE A 231 6.96 6.74 0.71
N PRO A 232 6.20 7.80 1.04
CA PRO A 232 4.85 7.87 1.58
C PRO A 232 3.80 7.82 0.48
N GLY A 233 4.17 7.63 -0.76
CA GLY A 233 3.25 7.55 -1.87
C GLY A 233 3.84 7.89 -3.22
N GLY A 234 2.90 8.10 -4.10
CA GLY A 234 2.93 8.64 -5.44
C GLY A 234 2.72 10.15 -5.42
N CYS A 235 1.56 10.62 -5.96
CA CYS A 235 1.26 12.06 -6.06
C CYS A 235 1.18 12.81 -4.71
N ILE A 236 1.01 12.11 -3.60
CA ILE A 236 1.13 12.69 -2.24
C ILE A 236 2.49 13.35 -2.02
N VAL A 237 3.57 12.80 -2.60
CA VAL A 237 4.92 13.35 -2.48
C VAL A 237 5.00 14.77 -3.04
N GLU A 238 4.30 15.01 -4.12
CA GLU A 238 4.30 16.26 -4.89
C GLU A 238 3.33 17.30 -4.33
N GLY A 239 2.18 16.83 -3.79
CA GLY A 239 1.05 17.67 -3.41
C GLY A 239 0.28 18.22 -4.61
N THR A 240 -0.85 18.88 -4.34
CA THR A 240 -1.57 19.69 -5.32
C THR A 240 -0.73 20.91 -5.72
N ASP A 241 -0.04 21.47 -4.74
CA ASP A 241 0.98 22.50 -4.86
C ASP A 241 2.16 22.20 -3.92
N LEU A 242 3.22 23.03 -3.96
CA LEU A 242 4.39 22.81 -3.12
C LEU A 242 4.12 23.01 -1.62
N ALA A 243 3.07 23.74 -1.24
CA ALA A 243 2.71 23.93 0.17
C ALA A 243 2.08 22.66 0.76
N THR A 244 1.34 21.91 -0.05
CA THR A 244 0.64 20.68 0.35
C THR A 244 1.45 19.41 0.08
N ARG A 245 2.68 19.54 -0.46
CA ARG A 245 3.59 18.38 -0.62
C ARG A 245 3.85 17.67 0.70
N TYR A 246 4.13 16.39 0.65
CA TYR A 246 4.48 15.63 1.85
C TYR A 246 5.86 16.02 2.36
N GLN A 247 5.91 16.86 3.41
CA GLN A 247 7.15 17.30 4.04
C GLN A 247 7.47 16.38 5.24
N TRP A 248 8.43 15.46 5.06
CA TRP A 248 8.76 14.45 6.05
C TRP A 248 9.18 15.02 7.41
N LYS A 249 9.82 16.21 7.44
CA LYS A 249 10.20 16.88 8.69
C LYS A 249 9.00 17.27 9.57
N ASN A 250 7.82 17.40 8.96
CA ASN A 250 6.57 17.63 9.67
C ASN A 250 6.00 16.36 10.30
N THR A 251 6.54 15.20 9.95
CA THR A 251 5.99 13.89 10.32
C THR A 251 6.80 13.19 11.41
N VAL A 252 7.82 13.85 11.96
CA VAL A 252 8.70 13.32 13.01
C VAL A 252 8.61 14.18 14.28
N GLY A 253 8.97 13.61 15.41
CA GLY A 253 8.76 14.22 16.72
C GLY A 253 7.40 13.85 17.35
N PRO A 254 7.01 14.49 18.46
CA PRO A 254 5.74 14.23 19.13
C PRO A 254 4.54 14.40 18.18
N VAL A 255 3.60 13.47 18.24
CA VAL A 255 2.43 13.46 17.33
C VAL A 255 1.58 14.72 17.51
N GLU A 256 1.52 15.25 18.73
CA GLU A 256 0.78 16.47 19.07
C GLU A 256 1.37 17.74 18.44
N GLU A 257 2.64 17.71 18.05
CA GLU A 257 3.33 18.84 17.38
C GLU A 257 3.41 18.69 15.84
N ARG A 258 2.85 17.62 15.28
CA ARG A 258 2.81 17.42 13.83
C ARG A 258 1.66 18.24 13.24
N PRO A 259 1.92 19.16 12.28
CA PRO A 259 0.86 20.02 11.74
C PRO A 259 -0.06 19.24 10.81
N LEU A 260 -1.26 19.76 10.65
CA LEU A 260 -2.18 19.28 9.61
C LEU A 260 -1.60 19.53 8.21
N ASN A 261 -1.80 18.58 7.30
CA ASN A 261 -1.58 18.77 5.87
C ASN A 261 -2.86 18.48 5.08
N GLU A 262 -3.12 19.22 4.01
CA GLU A 262 -4.21 18.88 3.10
C GLU A 262 -3.80 17.68 2.25
N ASN A 263 -4.68 16.67 2.20
CA ASN A 263 -4.41 15.50 1.38
C ASN A 263 -4.61 15.86 -0.11
N ARG A 264 -3.64 15.46 -0.94
CA ARG A 264 -3.64 15.63 -2.40
C ARG A 264 -4.96 15.16 -3.05
N TRP A 265 -5.61 14.17 -2.48
CA TRP A 265 -6.79 13.51 -3.02
C TRP A 265 -8.13 14.11 -2.52
N ASN A 266 -8.09 15.17 -1.71
CA ASN A 266 -9.26 15.79 -1.11
C ASN A 266 -10.35 16.13 -2.15
N TYR A 267 -10.01 16.89 -3.19
CA TYR A 267 -10.97 17.35 -4.23
C TYR A 267 -10.67 16.80 -5.63
N THR A 268 -9.85 15.77 -5.75
CA THR A 268 -9.33 15.34 -7.06
C THR A 268 -10.34 14.56 -7.89
N PHE A 269 -11.11 13.68 -7.27
CA PHE A 269 -12.01 12.78 -7.98
C PHE A 269 -13.47 13.24 -7.92
N PRO A 270 -14.03 13.83 -9.02
CA PRO A 270 -15.42 14.35 -9.03
C PRO A 270 -16.49 13.30 -8.70
N HIS A 271 -16.20 12.02 -8.95
CA HIS A 271 -17.15 10.94 -8.68
C HIS A 271 -17.25 10.58 -7.20
N ARG A 272 -16.25 10.94 -6.38
CA ARG A 272 -16.20 10.70 -4.93
C ARG A 272 -15.36 11.76 -4.24
N LEU A 273 -15.97 12.89 -3.90
CA LEU A 273 -15.32 13.97 -3.16
C LEU A 273 -15.36 13.70 -1.66
N PHE A 274 -14.21 13.88 -1.01
CA PHE A 274 -14.08 13.84 0.45
C PHE A 274 -13.44 15.13 0.95
N PRO A 275 -14.24 16.19 1.19
CA PRO A 275 -13.72 17.49 1.63
C PRO A 275 -13.09 17.47 3.03
N ASN A 276 -13.26 16.37 3.77
CA ASN A 276 -12.65 16.11 5.07
C ASN A 276 -11.36 15.29 4.99
N TYR A 277 -10.80 15.05 3.79
CA TYR A 277 -9.60 14.24 3.64
C TYR A 277 -8.35 15.08 3.89
N TYR A 278 -7.89 15.06 5.14
CA TYR A 278 -6.67 15.71 5.62
C TYR A 278 -5.71 14.67 6.19
N GLN A 279 -4.42 15.04 6.30
CA GLN A 279 -3.38 14.22 6.90
C GLN A 279 -3.01 14.82 8.26
N THR A 280 -3.30 14.11 9.35
CA THR A 280 -2.87 14.51 10.70
C THR A 280 -1.40 14.22 10.94
N LEU A 281 -0.74 13.52 10.01
CA LEU A 281 0.64 13.07 10.06
C LEU A 281 0.96 12.20 11.29
N GLY A 282 -0.06 11.62 11.91
CA GLY A 282 0.11 10.64 12.98
C GLY A 282 0.85 9.40 12.50
N MET A 283 0.61 8.99 11.25
CA MET A 283 1.45 8.08 10.49
C MET A 283 2.46 8.89 9.69
N GLY A 284 3.75 8.78 10.02
CA GLY A 284 4.82 9.55 9.38
C GLY A 284 6.05 8.72 9.04
N PHE A 285 7.14 9.39 8.69
CA PHE A 285 8.35 8.69 8.24
C PHE A 285 8.95 7.77 9.30
N PHE A 286 8.89 8.15 10.57
CA PHE A 286 9.35 7.28 11.65
C PHE A 286 8.55 5.98 11.70
N GLU A 287 7.23 6.07 11.63
CA GLU A 287 6.32 4.93 11.63
C GLU A 287 6.48 4.06 10.37
N PHE A 288 6.71 4.66 9.20
CA PHE A 288 7.03 3.91 7.97
C PHE A 288 8.34 3.14 8.07
N PHE A 289 9.37 3.72 8.66
CA PHE A 289 10.63 3.01 8.91
C PHE A 289 10.47 1.87 9.91
N LEU A 290 9.75 2.07 11.01
CA LEU A 290 9.42 1.00 11.96
C LEU A 290 8.64 -0.13 11.29
N LEU A 291 7.65 0.22 10.47
CA LEU A 291 6.86 -0.77 9.72
C LEU A 291 7.74 -1.56 8.75
N SER A 292 8.67 -0.90 8.06
CA SER A 292 9.64 -1.58 7.18
C SER A 292 10.41 -2.67 7.92
N GLU A 293 10.93 -2.37 9.11
CA GLU A 293 11.62 -3.36 9.95
C GLU A 293 10.67 -4.48 10.40
N LYS A 294 9.45 -4.13 10.83
CA LYS A 294 8.45 -5.10 11.30
C LYS A 294 8.07 -6.13 10.26
N ILE A 295 7.92 -5.72 9.01
CA ILE A 295 7.53 -6.60 7.90
C ILE A 295 8.73 -7.21 7.16
N GLY A 296 9.97 -6.86 7.55
CA GLY A 296 11.21 -7.36 6.95
C GLY A 296 11.53 -6.80 5.57
N ALA A 297 10.98 -5.62 5.22
CA ALA A 297 11.20 -4.95 3.95
C ALA A 297 12.27 -3.87 4.03
N GLU A 298 13.07 -3.69 2.97
CA GLU A 298 13.94 -2.51 2.87
C GLU A 298 13.09 -1.26 2.63
N PRO A 299 13.35 -0.13 3.33
CA PRO A 299 12.63 1.11 3.09
C PRO A 299 13.08 1.77 1.78
N LEU A 300 12.13 2.31 1.01
CA LEU A 300 12.36 3.18 -0.14
C LEU A 300 11.50 4.43 0.02
N PRO A 301 11.99 5.45 0.75
CA PRO A 301 11.34 6.74 0.82
C PRO A 301 11.45 7.48 -0.51
N VAL A 302 10.37 8.15 -0.93
CA VAL A 302 10.33 9.02 -2.11
C VAL A 302 10.11 10.45 -1.65
N LEU A 303 10.90 11.40 -2.16
CA LEU A 303 10.85 12.81 -1.80
C LEU A 303 10.55 13.71 -3.00
N SER A 304 9.90 14.84 -2.71
CA SER A 304 9.67 15.91 -3.70
C SER A 304 10.99 16.46 -4.25
N CYS A 305 11.03 16.63 -5.55
CA CYS A 305 12.15 17.30 -6.25
C CYS A 305 11.89 18.80 -6.52
N GLY A 306 10.92 19.41 -5.81
CA GLY A 306 10.56 20.80 -6.01
C GLY A 306 9.64 21.04 -7.21
N LEU A 307 8.98 19.97 -7.70
CA LEU A 307 7.89 20.04 -8.66
C LEU A 307 6.58 19.67 -7.97
N ALA A 308 5.54 20.46 -8.16
CA ALA A 308 4.19 20.08 -7.81
C ALA A 308 3.66 19.03 -8.80
N CYS A 309 2.53 18.41 -8.52
CA CYS A 309 1.96 17.40 -9.38
C CYS A 309 1.68 17.93 -10.79
N GLN A 310 2.37 17.40 -11.80
CA GLN A 310 2.28 17.85 -13.20
C GLN A 310 0.94 17.49 -13.87
N TYR A 311 0.12 16.61 -13.29
CA TYR A 311 -1.26 16.40 -13.73
C TYR A 311 -2.18 17.59 -13.45
N GLN A 312 -1.83 18.43 -12.47
CA GLN A 312 -2.64 19.61 -12.07
C GLN A 312 -1.97 20.92 -12.41
N ASN A 313 -0.65 20.92 -12.59
CA ASN A 313 0.15 22.09 -12.82
C ASN A 313 1.01 21.89 -14.06
N ASP A 314 0.80 22.71 -15.07
CA ASP A 314 1.59 22.61 -16.27
C ASP A 314 3.03 23.14 -16.03
N ASP A 315 3.99 22.72 -16.85
CA ASP A 315 5.42 23.09 -16.73
C ASP A 315 5.67 24.60 -16.83
N ASN A 316 4.73 25.38 -17.35
CA ASN A 316 4.81 26.83 -17.47
C ASN A 316 4.32 27.57 -16.23
N ASP A 317 3.66 26.86 -15.30
CA ASP A 317 3.24 27.45 -14.03
C ASP A 317 4.43 27.61 -13.08
N ARG A 318 5.11 28.75 -13.19
CA ARG A 318 6.28 29.09 -12.35
C ARG A 318 5.96 29.24 -10.87
N ASN A 319 4.68 29.35 -10.50
CA ASN A 319 4.27 29.43 -9.10
C ASN A 319 4.06 28.05 -8.49
N ALA A 320 3.79 27.04 -9.32
CA ALA A 320 3.61 25.66 -8.87
C ALA A 320 4.95 24.93 -8.67
N HIS A 321 6.05 25.39 -9.29
CA HIS A 321 7.34 24.71 -9.29
C HIS A 321 8.44 25.60 -8.73
N THR A 322 9.29 25.04 -7.86
CA THR A 322 10.44 25.75 -7.32
C THR A 322 11.42 26.11 -8.44
N ALA A 323 11.96 27.35 -8.42
CA ALA A 323 13.07 27.73 -9.30
C ALA A 323 14.33 26.93 -8.93
N MET A 324 15.22 26.69 -9.93
CA MET A 324 16.49 25.98 -9.66
C MET A 324 17.37 26.68 -8.63
N ALA A 325 17.32 28.02 -8.55
CA ALA A 325 18.05 28.79 -7.56
C ALA A 325 17.58 28.54 -6.11
N ASP A 326 16.34 28.09 -5.95
CA ASP A 326 15.67 27.85 -4.65
C ASP A 326 15.53 26.35 -4.33
N LEU A 327 16.23 25.49 -5.08
CA LEU A 327 16.11 24.04 -4.94
C LEU A 327 16.82 23.47 -3.70
N GLN A 328 17.79 24.20 -3.13
CA GLN A 328 18.64 23.71 -2.04
C GLN A 328 17.84 23.16 -0.82
N PRO A 329 16.77 23.79 -0.33
CA PRO A 329 15.97 23.26 0.79
C PRO A 329 15.40 21.84 0.54
N TYR A 330 15.06 21.51 -0.71
CA TYR A 330 14.58 20.17 -1.08
C TYR A 330 15.73 19.15 -1.09
N ILE A 331 16.91 19.56 -1.54
CA ILE A 331 18.11 18.72 -1.48
C ILE A 331 18.50 18.46 -0.02
N ASP A 332 18.43 19.50 0.83
CA ASP A 332 18.69 19.38 2.27
C ASP A 332 17.69 18.43 2.94
N ASP A 333 16.42 18.41 2.50
CA ASP A 333 15.44 17.43 2.97
C ASP A 333 15.87 16.00 2.70
N ALA A 334 16.46 15.72 1.52
CA ALA A 334 16.96 14.39 1.20
C ALA A 334 18.22 14.01 2.01
N LEU A 335 19.16 14.94 2.16
CA LEU A 335 20.37 14.72 2.95
C LEU A 335 20.05 14.51 4.44
N ASP A 336 19.12 15.29 4.97
CA ASP A 336 18.66 15.20 6.35
C ASP A 336 17.88 13.90 6.61
N LEU A 337 17.10 13.42 5.62
CA LEU A 337 16.40 12.14 5.74
C LEU A 337 17.37 10.96 5.82
N ILE A 338 18.42 10.98 5.00
CA ILE A 338 19.46 9.94 5.07
C ILE A 338 20.16 10.00 6.43
N GLU A 339 20.42 11.19 6.98
CA GLU A 339 20.95 11.35 8.34
C GLU A 339 19.96 10.88 9.39
N PHE A 340 18.66 11.19 9.25
CA PHE A 340 17.62 10.68 10.16
C PHE A 340 17.61 9.15 10.18
N ALA A 341 17.63 8.51 9.01
CA ALA A 341 17.59 7.07 8.91
C ALA A 341 18.88 6.39 9.39
N ASN A 342 20.05 6.92 9.04
CA ASN A 342 21.33 6.23 9.18
C ASN A 342 22.35 6.93 10.10
N GLY A 343 22.14 8.20 10.41
CA GLY A 343 23.08 9.00 11.20
C GLY A 343 23.24 8.51 12.64
N PRO A 344 24.38 8.76 13.27
CA PRO A 344 24.61 8.43 14.66
C PRO A 344 23.70 9.29 15.57
N VAL A 345 23.43 8.81 16.77
CA VAL A 345 22.60 9.54 17.77
C VAL A 345 23.19 10.89 18.19
N THR A 346 24.43 11.15 17.86
CA THR A 346 25.12 12.44 18.09
C THR A 346 24.87 13.45 16.97
N SER A 347 24.37 13.03 15.81
CA SER A 347 23.98 13.94 14.74
C SER A 347 22.60 14.55 15.00
N LYS A 348 22.28 15.64 14.31
CA LYS A 348 21.00 16.36 14.48
C LYS A 348 19.80 15.44 14.30
N TRP A 349 19.71 14.79 13.14
CA TRP A 349 18.55 13.98 12.80
C TRP A 349 18.61 12.56 13.37
N GLY A 350 19.81 12.01 13.58
CA GLY A 350 19.96 10.76 14.32
C GLY A 350 19.54 10.89 15.79
N ARG A 351 19.68 12.09 16.40
CA ARG A 351 19.13 12.39 17.72
C ARG A 351 17.60 12.37 17.71
N VAL A 352 16.96 13.02 16.74
CA VAL A 352 15.49 13.02 16.61
C VAL A 352 14.97 11.59 16.52
N ARG A 353 15.57 10.73 15.69
CA ARG A 353 15.21 9.29 15.63
C ARG A 353 15.35 8.61 17.00
N ALA A 354 16.46 8.84 17.68
CA ALA A 354 16.71 8.24 19.00
C ALA A 354 15.70 8.71 20.06
N ASP A 355 15.38 10.00 20.08
CA ASP A 355 14.39 10.59 20.99
C ASP A 355 12.98 10.07 20.73
N MET A 356 12.68 9.65 19.50
CA MET A 356 11.46 8.92 19.13
C MET A 356 11.48 7.42 19.50
N GLY A 357 12.54 6.95 20.16
CA GLY A 357 12.65 5.59 20.69
C GLY A 357 13.43 4.59 19.83
N HIS A 358 14.06 5.02 18.72
CA HIS A 358 14.86 4.14 17.86
C HIS A 358 16.30 4.64 17.69
N PRO A 359 17.21 4.36 18.64
CA PRO A 359 18.61 4.82 18.58
C PRO A 359 19.42 4.14 17.47
N ALA A 360 19.07 2.91 17.07
CA ALA A 360 19.74 2.19 15.98
C ALA A 360 19.41 2.81 14.61
N PRO A 361 20.32 2.72 13.62
CA PRO A 361 20.01 3.13 12.24
C PRO A 361 19.01 2.19 11.59
N PHE A 362 18.15 2.73 10.72
CA PHE A 362 17.21 1.95 9.89
C PHE A 362 17.86 1.30 8.66
N ASN A 363 19.16 1.53 8.42
CA ASN A 363 19.92 0.96 7.32
C ASN A 363 19.33 1.28 5.92
N LEU A 364 18.91 2.53 5.74
CA LEU A 364 18.45 3.04 4.45
C LEU A 364 19.54 2.87 3.40
N LYS A 365 19.21 2.24 2.26
CA LYS A 365 20.14 1.95 1.17
C LYS A 365 19.79 2.66 -0.13
N GLN A 366 18.61 3.22 -0.24
CA GLN A 366 18.10 3.81 -1.46
C GLN A 366 17.05 4.89 -1.18
N ILE A 367 16.90 5.83 -2.11
CA ILE A 367 15.95 6.93 -2.04
C ILE A 367 15.40 7.24 -3.43
N GLY A 368 14.12 7.53 -3.52
CA GLY A 368 13.48 8.05 -4.73
C GLY A 368 13.42 9.58 -4.69
N ILE A 369 13.72 10.22 -5.82
CA ILE A 369 13.65 11.67 -5.98
C ILE A 369 12.65 12.01 -7.08
N GLY A 370 11.53 12.63 -6.69
CA GLY A 370 10.37 12.87 -7.55
C GLY A 370 9.51 11.63 -7.74
N ASN A 371 8.22 11.85 -7.98
CA ASN A 371 7.25 10.82 -8.32
C ASN A 371 6.63 11.13 -9.69
N GLU A 372 6.54 10.14 -10.57
CA GLU A 372 5.92 10.27 -11.91
C GLU A 372 6.33 11.51 -12.73
N GLN A 373 7.46 12.09 -12.43
CA GLN A 373 7.92 13.32 -13.08
C GLN A 373 8.32 13.06 -14.52
N TRP A 374 7.93 13.96 -15.42
CA TRP A 374 8.25 13.91 -16.86
C TRP A 374 8.74 15.26 -17.38
N GLY A 375 9.14 15.28 -18.66
CA GLY A 375 9.56 16.52 -19.33
C GLY A 375 10.93 17.04 -18.93
N PRO A 376 11.32 18.23 -19.41
CA PRO A 376 12.68 18.75 -19.28
C PRO A 376 13.03 19.28 -17.88
N LEU A 377 12.05 19.68 -17.08
CA LEU A 377 12.29 20.28 -15.75
C LEU A 377 12.85 19.27 -14.74
N TYR A 378 12.53 17.99 -14.89
CA TYR A 378 12.85 16.97 -13.92
C TYR A 378 14.35 16.55 -13.93
N PRO A 379 14.97 16.19 -15.09
CA PRO A 379 16.35 15.72 -15.12
C PRO A 379 17.35 16.69 -14.52
N GLU A 380 17.18 18.00 -14.71
CA GLU A 380 18.06 19.03 -14.16
C GLU A 380 18.03 19.05 -12.62
N ARG A 381 16.83 18.93 -12.04
CA ARG A 381 16.64 18.83 -10.59
C ARG A 381 17.28 17.56 -10.04
N LEU A 382 16.96 16.42 -10.66
CA LEU A 382 17.53 15.12 -10.25
C LEU A 382 19.07 15.14 -10.28
N GLU A 383 19.69 15.76 -11.29
CA GLU A 383 21.15 15.89 -11.37
C GLU A 383 21.71 16.67 -10.17
N ALA A 384 21.05 17.75 -9.76
CA ALA A 384 21.46 18.55 -8.60
C ALA A 384 21.39 17.73 -7.29
N PHE A 385 20.30 16.96 -7.09
CA PHE A 385 20.18 16.03 -5.96
C PHE A 385 21.27 14.96 -5.99
N MET A 386 21.44 14.29 -7.13
CA MET A 386 22.43 13.21 -7.29
C MET A 386 23.84 13.68 -6.96
N LYS A 387 24.22 14.88 -7.40
CA LYS A 387 25.54 15.46 -7.12
C LYS A 387 25.81 15.56 -5.63
N GLN A 388 24.87 16.09 -4.86
CA GLN A 388 25.05 16.30 -3.42
C GLN A 388 24.88 15.02 -2.61
N ILE A 389 23.90 14.17 -2.95
CA ILE A 389 23.70 12.89 -2.28
C ILE A 389 24.94 12.01 -2.47
N ARG A 390 25.44 11.86 -3.69
CA ARG A 390 26.63 11.04 -3.97
C ARG A 390 27.91 11.58 -3.32
N ALA A 391 28.04 12.89 -3.19
CA ALA A 391 29.17 13.49 -2.49
C ALA A 391 29.18 13.16 -0.99
N LYS A 392 28.02 13.16 -0.33
CA LYS A 392 27.88 12.93 1.12
C LYS A 392 27.63 11.47 1.48
N TYR A 393 26.84 10.76 0.66
CA TYR A 393 26.38 9.38 0.89
C TYR A 393 26.54 8.50 -0.36
N PRO A 394 27.78 8.19 -0.80
CA PRO A 394 28.04 7.52 -2.08
C PRO A 394 27.47 6.09 -2.19
N HIS A 395 27.07 5.48 -1.08
CA HIS A 395 26.50 4.13 -1.03
C HIS A 395 24.96 4.13 -1.20
N ILE A 396 24.32 5.30 -1.13
CA ILE A 396 22.86 5.39 -1.30
C ILE A 396 22.53 5.34 -2.79
N LYS A 397 21.70 4.38 -3.18
CA LYS A 397 21.17 4.26 -4.54
C LYS A 397 20.07 5.28 -4.77
N ILE A 398 20.03 5.82 -5.98
CA ILE A 398 19.05 6.85 -6.36
C ILE A 398 18.12 6.28 -7.42
N CYS A 399 16.83 6.37 -7.14
CA CYS A 399 15.74 6.02 -8.03
C CYS A 399 15.19 7.30 -8.67
N GLY A 400 15.16 7.35 -10.00
CA GLY A 400 14.55 8.42 -10.78
C GLY A 400 13.34 7.91 -11.55
N SER A 401 12.45 8.81 -11.96
CA SER A 401 11.19 8.50 -12.64
C SER A 401 11.34 8.50 -14.16
N SER A 402 10.62 7.60 -14.85
CA SER A 402 10.42 7.65 -16.30
C SER A 402 9.07 8.27 -16.70
N GLY A 403 8.38 8.91 -15.76
CA GLY A 403 7.04 9.47 -15.92
C GLY A 403 5.93 8.45 -15.60
N PRO A 404 4.66 8.85 -15.78
CA PRO A 404 3.50 8.07 -15.35
C PRO A 404 3.03 7.02 -16.37
N SER A 405 3.65 6.96 -17.54
CA SER A 405 3.19 6.15 -18.66
C SER A 405 4.07 4.93 -18.91
N ALA A 406 3.47 3.81 -19.31
CA ALA A 406 4.18 2.57 -19.63
C ALA A 406 4.98 2.62 -20.95
N SER A 407 4.79 3.64 -21.75
CA SER A 407 5.43 3.82 -23.08
C SER A 407 5.13 5.21 -23.66
N GLY A 408 5.74 5.53 -24.78
CA GLY A 408 5.49 6.77 -25.51
C GLY A 408 6.59 7.80 -25.32
N LYS A 409 6.39 8.99 -25.90
CA LYS A 409 7.42 10.03 -26.00
C LYS A 409 8.02 10.44 -24.67
N GLU A 410 7.19 10.65 -23.64
CA GLU A 410 7.66 11.08 -22.32
C GLU A 410 8.42 9.95 -21.59
N PHE A 411 7.93 8.71 -21.69
CA PHE A 411 8.62 7.52 -21.18
C PHE A 411 10.00 7.34 -21.84
N ASP A 412 10.08 7.44 -23.19
CA ASP A 412 11.32 7.28 -23.93
C ASP A 412 12.32 8.39 -23.58
N TYR A 413 11.83 9.64 -23.45
CA TYR A 413 12.63 10.78 -22.99
C TYR A 413 13.13 10.56 -21.56
N GLY A 414 12.26 10.17 -20.64
CA GLY A 414 12.62 9.87 -19.26
C GLY A 414 13.73 8.83 -19.18
N TRP A 415 13.59 7.69 -19.85
CA TRP A 415 14.61 6.66 -19.92
C TRP A 415 15.94 7.16 -20.52
N GLN A 416 15.88 7.97 -21.58
CA GLN A 416 17.07 8.57 -22.17
C GLN A 416 17.84 9.43 -21.13
N GLN A 417 17.11 10.28 -20.39
CA GLN A 417 17.71 11.13 -19.37
C GLN A 417 18.26 10.32 -18.18
N MET A 418 17.52 9.32 -17.69
CA MET A 418 17.97 8.46 -16.59
C MET A 418 19.26 7.71 -16.95
N ARG A 419 19.38 7.23 -18.18
CA ARG A 419 20.64 6.63 -18.68
C ARG A 419 21.77 7.63 -18.74
N LYS A 420 21.52 8.85 -19.23
CA LYS A 420 22.51 9.93 -19.31
C LYS A 420 23.03 10.33 -17.94
N LEU A 421 22.14 10.47 -16.95
CA LEU A 421 22.47 10.81 -15.57
C LEU A 421 23.15 9.64 -14.83
N GLY A 422 22.92 8.41 -15.27
CA GLY A 422 23.44 7.22 -14.62
C GLY A 422 22.82 7.00 -13.25
N VAL A 423 21.47 7.09 -13.14
CA VAL A 423 20.75 6.70 -11.93
C VAL A 423 20.92 5.20 -11.67
N ASP A 424 20.68 4.75 -10.44
CA ASP A 424 20.78 3.33 -10.11
C ASP A 424 19.54 2.56 -10.55
N LEU A 425 18.35 3.17 -10.35
CA LEU A 425 17.04 2.61 -10.64
C LEU A 425 16.19 3.60 -11.43
N VAL A 426 15.37 3.08 -12.34
CA VAL A 426 14.35 3.84 -13.06
C VAL A 426 12.98 3.30 -12.69
N ASP A 427 12.14 4.18 -12.15
CA ASP A 427 10.76 3.89 -11.77
C ASP A 427 9.85 3.92 -12.99
N GLU A 428 9.17 2.80 -13.25
CA GLU A 428 8.18 2.61 -14.33
C GLU A 428 6.82 2.28 -13.75
N HIS A 429 5.73 2.85 -14.30
CA HIS A 429 4.37 2.69 -13.83
C HIS A 429 3.44 2.09 -14.89
N TYR A 430 2.55 1.15 -14.49
CA TYR A 430 1.65 0.41 -15.41
C TYR A 430 0.25 0.25 -14.80
N TYR A 431 -0.64 1.18 -15.02
CA TYR A 431 -2.07 1.04 -14.75
C TYR A 431 -2.80 0.69 -16.05
N MET A 432 -2.77 -0.60 -16.42
CA MET A 432 -3.13 -1.08 -17.75
C MET A 432 -4.15 -2.22 -17.70
N SER A 433 -4.77 -2.56 -18.85
CA SER A 433 -5.72 -3.67 -18.91
C SER A 433 -5.05 -5.04 -18.70
N PRO A 434 -5.80 -6.08 -18.29
CA PRO A 434 -5.30 -7.45 -18.22
C PRO A 434 -4.60 -7.91 -19.51
N ASP A 435 -5.18 -7.59 -20.69
CA ASP A 435 -4.56 -7.91 -21.98
C ASP A 435 -3.19 -7.28 -22.17
N TRP A 436 -3.00 -6.05 -21.67
CA TRP A 436 -1.69 -5.41 -21.72
C TRP A 436 -0.66 -6.20 -20.90
N PHE A 437 -0.98 -6.62 -19.67
CA PHE A 437 -0.10 -7.41 -18.83
C PHE A 437 0.28 -8.74 -19.52
N LEU A 438 -0.69 -9.43 -20.09
CA LEU A 438 -0.46 -10.67 -20.83
C LEU A 438 0.48 -10.47 -22.04
N ASN A 439 0.26 -9.40 -22.81
CA ASN A 439 1.04 -9.11 -24.00
C ASN A 439 2.44 -8.52 -23.69
N ASN A 440 2.70 -8.12 -22.45
CA ASN A 440 3.96 -7.51 -22.02
C ASN A 440 4.79 -8.41 -21.06
N ALA A 441 4.46 -9.68 -20.91
CA ALA A 441 5.27 -10.63 -20.12
C ALA A 441 6.72 -10.77 -20.67
N GLY A 442 6.95 -10.46 -21.96
CA GLY A 442 8.28 -10.40 -22.59
C GLY A 442 8.94 -9.01 -22.57
N ARG A 443 8.33 -7.99 -21.92
CA ARG A 443 8.77 -6.59 -21.98
C ARG A 443 10.27 -6.40 -21.76
N TYR A 444 10.82 -7.05 -20.76
CA TYR A 444 12.20 -6.85 -20.33
C TYR A 444 13.22 -7.77 -21.01
N ASP A 445 12.81 -8.70 -21.86
CA ASP A 445 13.70 -9.64 -22.55
C ASP A 445 14.72 -8.93 -23.45
N HIS A 446 14.37 -7.73 -23.93
CA HIS A 446 15.19 -6.93 -24.82
C HIS A 446 15.79 -5.66 -24.20
N TYR A 447 15.59 -5.42 -22.90
CA TYR A 447 16.19 -4.27 -22.23
C TYR A 447 17.70 -4.41 -22.15
N ASN A 448 18.39 -3.26 -22.21
CA ASN A 448 19.84 -3.22 -22.03
C ASN A 448 20.21 -3.70 -20.62
N ARG A 449 21.02 -4.75 -20.55
CA ARG A 449 21.50 -5.33 -19.28
C ARG A 449 22.54 -4.46 -18.55
N LYS A 450 23.14 -3.49 -19.26
CA LYS A 450 24.10 -2.52 -18.71
C LYS A 450 23.39 -1.20 -18.43
N GLY A 451 23.71 -0.57 -17.30
CA GLY A 451 23.13 0.71 -16.89
C GLY A 451 22.04 0.58 -15.82
N PRO A 452 21.16 1.58 -15.71
CA PRO A 452 20.14 1.61 -14.67
C PRO A 452 19.24 0.37 -14.70
N LYS A 453 18.81 -0.05 -13.50
CA LYS A 453 17.90 -1.17 -13.32
C LYS A 453 16.46 -0.68 -13.24
N VAL A 454 15.51 -1.57 -13.49
CA VAL A 454 14.08 -1.25 -13.44
C VAL A 454 13.57 -1.43 -12.02
N PHE A 455 12.84 -0.45 -11.56
CA PHE A 455 11.86 -0.53 -10.50
C PHE A 455 10.46 -0.39 -11.13
N ALA A 456 9.67 -1.47 -11.18
CA ALA A 456 8.26 -1.41 -11.54
C ALA A 456 7.48 -0.91 -10.31
N GLY A 457 7.53 0.41 -10.07
CA GLY A 457 7.18 1.01 -8.79
C GLY A 457 5.71 1.16 -8.52
N GLU A 458 4.88 1.19 -9.57
CA GLU A 458 3.43 1.17 -9.43
C GLU A 458 2.81 0.35 -10.57
N TYR A 459 2.07 -0.70 -10.22
CA TYR A 459 1.30 -1.45 -11.22
C TYR A 459 0.07 -2.12 -10.63
N ALA A 460 -0.98 -2.17 -11.45
CA ALA A 460 -2.17 -2.98 -11.22
C ALA A 460 -2.92 -3.20 -12.54
N ALA A 461 -3.55 -4.36 -12.69
CA ALA A 461 -4.38 -4.67 -13.84
C ALA A 461 -5.78 -4.06 -13.69
N HIS A 462 -6.12 -3.08 -14.54
CA HIS A 462 -7.39 -2.37 -14.55
C HIS A 462 -8.41 -3.05 -15.48
N VAL A 463 -9.38 -3.75 -14.91
CA VAL A 463 -10.45 -4.40 -15.65
C VAL A 463 -11.52 -3.37 -16.03
N ARG A 464 -11.71 -3.13 -17.33
CA ARG A 464 -12.69 -2.16 -17.84
C ARG A 464 -14.14 -2.62 -17.62
N GLY A 465 -15.06 -1.64 -17.58
CA GLY A 465 -16.51 -1.88 -17.52
C GLY A 465 -17.04 -2.30 -16.15
N LEU A 466 -16.26 -2.14 -15.09
CA LEU A 466 -16.66 -2.45 -13.71
C LEU A 466 -16.99 -1.22 -12.86
N ASP A 467 -17.11 -0.03 -13.47
CA ASP A 467 -17.27 1.24 -12.74
C ASP A 467 -18.50 1.29 -11.84
N LYS A 468 -19.55 0.51 -12.18
CA LYS A 468 -20.79 0.42 -11.40
C LYS A 468 -20.85 -0.79 -10.46
N GLN A 469 -19.80 -1.60 -10.42
CA GLN A 469 -19.72 -2.80 -9.59
C GLN A 469 -19.22 -2.48 -8.17
N PRO A 470 -19.37 -3.40 -7.21
CA PRO A 470 -18.82 -3.24 -5.85
C PRO A 470 -17.31 -2.91 -5.84
N ASN A 471 -16.86 -2.36 -4.74
CA ASN A 471 -15.49 -1.89 -4.50
C ASN A 471 -14.41 -2.85 -5.00
N VAL A 472 -14.44 -4.08 -4.53
CA VAL A 472 -13.44 -5.12 -4.80
C VAL A 472 -13.54 -5.73 -6.22
N ALA A 473 -14.53 -5.36 -7.03
CA ALA A 473 -14.79 -6.02 -8.31
C ALA A 473 -13.62 -5.97 -9.29
N MET A 474 -12.77 -4.94 -9.22
CA MET A 474 -11.58 -4.83 -10.06
C MET A 474 -10.45 -5.75 -9.60
N ASN A 475 -10.44 -6.18 -8.33
CA ASN A 475 -9.49 -7.16 -7.79
C ASN A 475 -9.96 -8.60 -8.04
N ASN A 476 -10.45 -8.87 -9.25
CA ASN A 476 -10.96 -10.18 -9.63
C ASN A 476 -9.84 -11.12 -10.10
N PHE A 477 -10.19 -12.37 -10.30
CA PHE A 477 -9.25 -13.42 -10.68
C PHE A 477 -8.60 -13.17 -12.05
N GLU A 478 -9.31 -12.53 -13.00
CA GLU A 478 -8.75 -12.17 -14.32
C GLU A 478 -7.59 -11.16 -14.18
N ALA A 479 -7.78 -10.12 -13.37
CA ALA A 479 -6.74 -9.14 -13.07
C ALA A 479 -5.53 -9.82 -12.43
N ALA A 480 -5.77 -10.58 -11.35
CA ALA A 480 -4.71 -11.27 -10.60
C ALA A 480 -3.92 -12.26 -11.48
N LEU A 481 -4.61 -13.02 -12.34
CA LEU A 481 -3.98 -14.00 -13.21
C LEU A 481 -3.12 -13.33 -14.30
N SER A 482 -3.57 -12.18 -14.83
CA SER A 482 -2.79 -11.41 -15.81
C SER A 482 -1.51 -10.81 -15.21
N GLU A 483 -1.60 -10.33 -13.97
CA GLU A 483 -0.42 -9.88 -13.20
C GLU A 483 0.54 -11.04 -12.91
N ALA A 484 0.02 -12.20 -12.52
CA ALA A 484 0.85 -13.39 -12.31
C ALA A 484 1.62 -13.78 -13.58
N ALA A 485 0.99 -13.69 -14.75
CA ALA A 485 1.64 -13.94 -16.04
C ALA A 485 2.75 -12.92 -16.33
N PHE A 486 2.49 -11.64 -16.13
CA PHE A 486 3.48 -10.57 -16.29
C PHE A 486 4.69 -10.75 -15.35
N MET A 487 4.44 -11.13 -14.09
CA MET A 487 5.48 -11.33 -13.09
C MET A 487 6.44 -12.48 -13.43
N THR A 488 6.05 -13.46 -14.27
CA THR A 488 7.00 -14.46 -14.81
C THR A 488 8.11 -13.78 -15.63
N GLY A 489 7.75 -12.71 -16.35
CA GLY A 489 8.69 -11.89 -17.12
C GLY A 489 9.60 -11.04 -16.26
N LEU A 490 9.08 -10.46 -15.17
CA LEU A 490 9.89 -9.73 -14.18
C LEU A 490 10.96 -10.67 -13.60
N GLU A 491 10.54 -11.83 -13.12
CA GLU A 491 11.42 -12.82 -12.48
C GLU A 491 12.49 -13.34 -13.44
N ARG A 492 12.11 -13.68 -14.68
CA ARG A 492 13.04 -14.16 -15.70
C ARG A 492 14.13 -13.14 -16.01
N ASN A 493 13.82 -11.84 -15.87
CA ASN A 493 14.70 -10.72 -16.16
C ASN A 493 15.25 -10.04 -14.89
N ALA A 494 15.53 -10.80 -13.82
CA ALA A 494 16.03 -10.25 -12.56
C ALA A 494 17.40 -9.55 -12.65
N ASP A 495 18.12 -9.70 -13.76
CA ASP A 495 19.34 -8.93 -14.08
C ASP A 495 19.03 -7.50 -14.56
N VAL A 496 17.79 -7.21 -14.93
CA VAL A 496 17.27 -5.89 -15.31
C VAL A 496 16.29 -5.38 -14.27
N VAL A 497 15.30 -6.18 -13.88
CA VAL A 497 14.27 -5.80 -12.90
C VAL A 497 14.74 -6.14 -11.50
N TRP A 498 14.96 -5.12 -10.68
CA TRP A 498 15.41 -5.31 -9.31
C TRP A 498 14.29 -5.22 -8.29
N GLN A 499 13.23 -4.49 -8.62
CA GLN A 499 12.13 -4.22 -7.70
C GLN A 499 10.81 -4.09 -8.46
N ALA A 500 9.73 -4.51 -7.81
CA ALA A 500 8.36 -4.35 -8.29
C ALA A 500 7.41 -4.22 -7.10
N THR A 501 6.51 -3.22 -7.13
CA THR A 501 5.54 -2.96 -6.05
C THR A 501 4.14 -2.80 -6.61
N TYR A 502 3.19 -3.57 -6.07
CA TYR A 502 1.77 -3.41 -6.40
C TYR A 502 1.24 -2.10 -5.82
N ALA A 503 0.40 -1.39 -6.54
CA ALA A 503 -0.15 -0.09 -6.17
C ALA A 503 -1.62 0.08 -6.61
N PRO A 504 -2.46 0.76 -5.78
CA PRO A 504 -2.27 1.14 -4.38
C PRO A 504 -2.40 -0.03 -3.40
N LEU A 505 -2.00 0.21 -2.15
CA LEU A 505 -1.95 -0.84 -1.13
C LEU A 505 -3.29 -1.05 -0.42
N PHE A 506 -3.93 0.02 0.03
CA PHE A 506 -5.07 -0.01 0.92
C PHE A 506 -6.25 0.81 0.40
N ALA A 507 -7.48 0.30 0.62
CA ALA A 507 -8.69 1.08 0.43
C ALA A 507 -9.73 0.78 1.51
N HIS A 508 -10.25 1.82 2.15
CA HIS A 508 -11.45 1.74 2.98
C HIS A 508 -12.68 1.55 2.09
N VAL A 509 -13.54 0.57 2.40
CA VAL A 509 -14.68 0.21 1.54
C VAL A 509 -15.66 1.37 1.32
N GLU A 510 -15.76 2.31 2.26
CA GLU A 510 -16.57 3.52 2.13
C GLU A 510 -15.78 4.75 1.66
N GLY A 511 -14.46 4.75 1.81
CA GLY A 511 -13.58 5.89 1.54
C GLY A 511 -12.80 5.82 0.22
N TRP A 512 -12.94 4.77 -0.57
CA TRP A 512 -12.17 4.62 -1.79
C TRP A 512 -12.52 5.68 -2.85
N GLN A 513 -11.49 6.11 -3.58
CA GLN A 513 -11.58 7.02 -4.73
C GLN A 513 -10.94 6.42 -5.97
N TRP A 514 -9.92 5.58 -5.76
CA TRP A 514 -9.17 4.85 -6.78
C TRP A 514 -9.23 3.34 -6.51
N ARG A 515 -9.14 2.53 -7.56
CA ARG A 515 -9.09 1.06 -7.50
C ARG A 515 -8.50 0.48 -8.80
N PRO A 516 -7.96 -0.76 -8.80
CA PRO A 516 -8.00 -1.75 -7.71
C PRO A 516 -6.98 -1.47 -6.61
N ASP A 517 -7.15 -2.10 -5.44
CA ASP A 517 -6.27 -1.99 -4.29
C ASP A 517 -5.89 -3.38 -3.75
N LEU A 518 -4.72 -3.52 -3.13
CA LEU A 518 -4.24 -4.86 -2.73
C LEU A 518 -4.99 -5.43 -1.54
N ILE A 519 -5.34 -4.58 -0.57
CA ILE A 519 -6.06 -4.92 0.65
C ILE A 519 -7.22 -3.95 0.84
N TRP A 520 -8.44 -4.49 0.97
CA TRP A 520 -9.62 -3.71 1.32
C TRP A 520 -9.94 -3.89 2.80
N PHE A 521 -10.49 -2.86 3.43
CA PHE A 521 -10.82 -2.90 4.85
C PHE A 521 -12.02 -2.03 5.19
N ASP A 522 -12.69 -2.38 6.31
CA ASP A 522 -13.64 -1.55 7.02
C ASP A 522 -13.10 -1.21 8.42
N ASN A 523 -13.92 -0.68 9.29
CA ASN A 523 -13.51 -0.31 10.64
C ASN A 523 -13.28 -1.50 11.60
N LEU A 524 -13.64 -2.73 11.21
CA LEU A 524 -13.49 -3.93 12.03
C LEU A 524 -12.49 -4.94 11.49
N GLN A 525 -12.27 -4.98 10.18
CA GLN A 525 -11.57 -6.09 9.54
C GLN A 525 -10.97 -5.70 8.19
N SER A 526 -10.07 -6.55 7.69
CA SER A 526 -9.48 -6.46 6.37
C SER A 526 -9.79 -7.68 5.51
N VAL A 527 -9.62 -7.54 4.20
CA VAL A 527 -9.66 -8.64 3.23
C VAL A 527 -8.48 -8.57 2.28
N ARG A 528 -7.78 -9.70 2.15
CA ARG A 528 -6.72 -9.94 1.17
C ARG A 528 -7.36 -10.26 -0.17
N THR A 529 -7.09 -9.44 -1.18
CA THR A 529 -7.62 -9.67 -2.52
C THR A 529 -6.96 -10.87 -3.19
N VAL A 530 -7.48 -11.30 -4.32
CA VAL A 530 -6.83 -12.36 -5.12
C VAL A 530 -5.44 -11.91 -5.59
N ASN A 531 -5.28 -10.62 -5.92
CA ASN A 531 -4.00 -10.00 -6.26
C ASN A 531 -2.98 -10.11 -5.12
N TRP A 532 -3.42 -9.95 -3.85
CA TRP A 532 -2.56 -10.13 -2.69
C TRP A 532 -1.94 -11.54 -2.65
N TYR A 533 -2.72 -12.58 -2.95
CA TYR A 533 -2.21 -13.95 -2.99
C TYR A 533 -1.21 -14.17 -4.12
N VAL A 534 -1.38 -13.52 -5.27
CA VAL A 534 -0.38 -13.55 -6.35
C VAL A 534 0.93 -12.92 -5.88
N GLN A 535 0.90 -11.73 -5.29
CA GLN A 535 2.09 -11.05 -4.77
C GLN A 535 2.79 -11.89 -3.68
N MET A 536 2.03 -12.45 -2.75
CA MET A 536 2.53 -13.31 -1.68
C MET A 536 3.20 -14.58 -2.23
N LEU A 537 2.61 -15.24 -3.23
CA LEU A 537 3.18 -16.43 -3.84
C LEU A 537 4.52 -16.14 -4.53
N TYR A 538 4.66 -14.98 -5.18
CA TYR A 538 5.93 -14.56 -5.75
C TYR A 538 6.96 -14.20 -4.65
N ALA A 539 6.57 -13.44 -3.65
CA ALA A 539 7.45 -13.00 -2.56
C ALA A 539 7.99 -14.19 -1.74
N THR A 540 7.12 -15.14 -1.36
CA THR A 540 7.49 -16.32 -0.57
C THR A 540 8.19 -17.43 -1.37
N ASN A 541 8.14 -17.34 -2.70
CA ASN A 541 8.79 -18.28 -3.63
C ASN A 541 9.77 -17.56 -4.59
N ARG A 542 10.41 -16.49 -4.13
CA ARG A 542 11.32 -15.67 -4.92
C ARG A 542 12.57 -16.44 -5.38
N GLY A 543 13.10 -17.34 -4.54
CA GLY A 543 14.40 -17.93 -4.75
C GLY A 543 15.56 -16.93 -4.66
N THR A 544 16.75 -17.35 -5.05
CA THR A 544 17.97 -16.53 -5.04
C THR A 544 18.57 -16.30 -6.43
N ASN A 545 18.30 -17.19 -7.37
CA ASN A 545 18.82 -17.12 -8.73
C ASN A 545 17.78 -17.58 -9.74
N VAL A 546 17.74 -16.89 -10.87
CA VAL A 546 16.95 -17.29 -12.04
C VAL A 546 17.51 -18.59 -12.62
N LEU A 547 16.63 -19.51 -13.00
CA LEU A 547 16.97 -20.65 -13.85
C LEU A 547 16.41 -20.41 -15.25
N ARG A 548 17.19 -20.76 -16.27
CA ARG A 548 16.73 -20.63 -17.66
C ARG A 548 15.70 -21.72 -17.96
N LEU A 549 14.42 -21.31 -18.01
CA LEU A 549 13.31 -22.16 -18.44
C LEU A 549 12.94 -21.80 -19.89
N THR A 550 12.81 -22.83 -20.76
CA THR A 550 12.48 -22.66 -22.17
C THR A 550 11.54 -23.75 -22.68
N GLU A 551 10.80 -23.43 -23.75
CA GLU A 551 10.12 -24.39 -24.61
C GLU A 551 10.67 -24.24 -26.02
N GLY A 552 11.24 -25.32 -26.58
CA GLY A 552 11.92 -25.26 -27.88
C GLY A 552 13.03 -24.22 -27.96
N GLY A 553 13.74 -23.97 -26.84
CA GLY A 553 14.84 -23.01 -26.73
C GLY A 553 14.42 -21.55 -26.53
N LYS A 554 13.12 -21.23 -26.53
CA LYS A 554 12.57 -19.87 -26.34
C LYS A 554 11.94 -19.71 -24.95
N PRO A 555 11.89 -18.48 -24.37
CA PRO A 555 11.13 -18.19 -23.16
C PRO A 555 9.65 -18.59 -23.30
N VAL A 556 9.01 -18.92 -22.17
CA VAL A 556 7.57 -19.25 -22.11
C VAL A 556 6.83 -17.99 -21.69
N GLU A 557 6.37 -17.22 -22.67
CA GLU A 557 5.87 -15.84 -22.51
C GLU A 557 4.49 -15.61 -23.16
N GLY A 558 3.63 -16.61 -23.17
CA GLY A 558 2.23 -16.46 -23.63
C GLY A 558 1.87 -17.22 -24.89
N LYS A 559 2.81 -17.92 -25.56
CA LYS A 559 2.45 -18.84 -26.63
C LYS A 559 1.46 -19.89 -26.09
N GLU A 560 0.35 -20.08 -26.79
CA GLU A 560 -0.75 -20.96 -26.36
C GLU A 560 -1.32 -20.61 -24.98
N LYS A 561 -1.23 -19.33 -24.59
CA LYS A 561 -1.77 -18.80 -23.33
C LYS A 561 -1.13 -19.40 -22.06
N ILE A 562 0.12 -19.80 -22.14
CA ILE A 562 0.89 -20.30 -21.01
C ILE A 562 2.14 -19.44 -20.78
N TYR A 563 2.45 -19.16 -19.52
CA TYR A 563 3.59 -18.37 -19.06
C TYR A 563 4.34 -19.12 -18.00
N ALA A 564 5.67 -19.02 -17.97
CA ALA A 564 6.44 -19.71 -16.95
C ALA A 564 7.77 -19.01 -16.64
N SER A 565 8.21 -19.18 -15.38
CA SER A 565 9.54 -18.86 -14.90
C SER A 565 10.04 -19.94 -13.94
N ALA A 566 11.35 -19.98 -13.71
CA ALA A 566 11.96 -20.90 -12.76
C ALA A 566 13.09 -20.23 -12.01
N VAL A 567 13.21 -20.56 -10.74
CA VAL A 567 14.25 -20.03 -9.85
C VAL A 567 14.83 -21.13 -8.96
N TYR A 568 16.02 -20.89 -8.43
CA TYR A 568 16.68 -21.71 -7.44
C TYR A 568 16.83 -20.94 -6.14
N ASP A 569 16.48 -21.57 -5.02
CA ASP A 569 16.73 -21.05 -3.69
C ASP A 569 17.94 -21.74 -3.08
N LYS A 570 19.03 -20.97 -2.90
CA LYS A 570 20.28 -21.52 -2.34
C LYS A 570 20.17 -21.91 -0.87
N ALA A 571 19.39 -21.16 -0.10
CA ALA A 571 19.27 -21.40 1.35
C ALA A 571 18.52 -22.72 1.62
N GLU A 572 17.43 -22.95 0.91
CA GLU A 572 16.60 -24.13 1.05
C GLU A 572 16.96 -25.25 0.07
N LYS A 573 17.89 -24.98 -0.86
CA LYS A 573 18.31 -25.87 -1.95
C LYS A 573 17.13 -26.35 -2.81
N ALA A 574 16.15 -25.46 -3.01
CA ALA A 574 14.90 -25.76 -3.67
C ALA A 574 14.88 -25.25 -5.11
N TYR A 575 14.35 -26.05 -6.01
CA TYR A 575 13.98 -25.69 -7.38
C TYR A 575 12.51 -25.27 -7.39
N ILE A 576 12.23 -24.08 -7.87
CA ILE A 576 10.88 -23.50 -7.84
C ILE A 576 10.48 -23.16 -9.28
N VAL A 577 9.32 -23.66 -9.71
CA VAL A 577 8.77 -23.41 -11.04
C VAL A 577 7.40 -22.78 -10.90
N LYS A 578 7.18 -21.66 -11.58
CA LYS A 578 5.92 -20.94 -11.62
C LYS A 578 5.33 -21.08 -13.01
N ILE A 579 4.07 -21.53 -13.10
CA ILE A 579 3.35 -21.68 -14.37
C ILE A 579 1.99 -20.98 -14.25
N VAL A 580 1.69 -20.14 -15.22
CA VAL A 580 0.39 -19.44 -15.34
C VAL A 580 -0.29 -19.90 -16.62
N ASN A 581 -1.45 -20.52 -16.50
CA ASN A 581 -2.31 -20.93 -17.60
C ASN A 581 -3.53 -20.00 -17.65
N VAL A 582 -3.60 -19.13 -18.67
CA VAL A 582 -4.75 -18.21 -18.86
C VAL A 582 -5.78 -18.75 -19.87
N ASP A 583 -5.58 -19.99 -20.36
CA ASP A 583 -6.54 -20.64 -21.27
C ASP A 583 -7.75 -21.21 -20.49
N ASP A 584 -8.84 -21.42 -21.17
CA ASP A 584 -10.04 -22.13 -20.67
C ASP A 584 -9.87 -23.65 -20.62
N ARG A 585 -8.69 -24.17 -20.98
CA ARG A 585 -8.40 -25.60 -21.04
C ARG A 585 -7.19 -25.92 -20.13
N GLU A 586 -7.27 -27.07 -19.48
CA GLU A 586 -6.13 -27.68 -18.80
C GLU A 586 -4.96 -27.92 -19.79
N LYS A 587 -3.74 -27.72 -19.35
CA LYS A 587 -2.51 -27.98 -20.12
C LYS A 587 -1.72 -29.13 -19.51
N GLN A 588 -1.31 -30.07 -20.34
CA GLN A 588 -0.36 -31.09 -19.95
C GLN A 588 1.07 -30.54 -20.15
N VAL A 589 1.87 -30.49 -19.12
CA VAL A 589 3.23 -29.93 -19.14
C VAL A 589 4.21 -30.96 -18.59
N ASN A 590 5.28 -31.24 -19.33
CA ASN A 590 6.44 -31.98 -18.86
C ASN A 590 7.59 -30.98 -18.62
N VAL A 591 8.14 -30.97 -17.40
CA VAL A 591 9.25 -30.11 -17.03
C VAL A 591 10.49 -30.98 -16.80
N THR A 592 11.50 -30.83 -17.63
CA THR A 592 12.78 -31.55 -17.54
C THR A 592 13.83 -30.65 -16.89
N PHE A 593 14.48 -31.14 -15.83
CA PHE A 593 15.58 -30.46 -15.14
C PHE A 593 16.93 -31.01 -15.62
N GLU A 594 17.57 -30.28 -16.55
CA GLU A 594 18.87 -30.66 -17.09
C GLU A 594 19.95 -30.63 -16.02
N GLY A 595 20.80 -31.67 -16.00
CA GLY A 595 21.90 -31.75 -15.05
C GLY A 595 21.55 -32.43 -13.71
N LEU A 596 20.27 -32.72 -13.45
CA LEU A 596 19.85 -33.51 -12.28
C LEU A 596 19.62 -34.99 -12.66
N LYS A 597 19.81 -35.87 -11.69
CA LYS A 597 19.42 -37.27 -11.83
C LYS A 597 18.02 -37.53 -11.30
N THR A 598 17.66 -36.84 -10.22
CA THR A 598 16.36 -36.94 -9.57
C THR A 598 16.06 -35.69 -8.78
N LEU A 599 14.76 -35.35 -8.65
CA LEU A 599 14.23 -34.27 -7.80
C LEU A 599 13.60 -34.81 -6.51
N GLY A 600 12.87 -35.94 -6.59
CA GLY A 600 12.14 -36.52 -5.46
C GLY A 600 10.73 -35.92 -5.28
N LYS A 601 10.31 -35.76 -4.01
CA LYS A 601 9.01 -35.24 -3.64
C LYS A 601 9.07 -33.72 -3.53
N GLY A 602 7.95 -33.07 -3.85
CA GLY A 602 7.80 -31.62 -3.79
C GLY A 602 6.39 -31.19 -3.38
N LYS A 603 6.16 -29.89 -3.43
CA LYS A 603 4.86 -29.26 -3.18
C LYS A 603 4.34 -28.58 -4.44
N CYS A 604 3.03 -28.64 -4.62
CA CYS A 604 2.29 -27.92 -5.65
C CYS A 604 1.33 -26.97 -4.95
N ILE A 605 1.46 -25.67 -5.21
CA ILE A 605 0.57 -24.63 -4.67
C ILE A 605 -0.22 -24.06 -5.85
N THR A 606 -1.54 -24.18 -5.82
CA THR A 606 -2.43 -23.78 -6.93
C THR A 606 -3.39 -22.69 -6.48
N LEU A 607 -3.38 -21.58 -7.22
CA LEU A 607 -4.40 -20.53 -7.17
C LEU A 607 -5.25 -20.64 -8.43
N HIS A 608 -6.55 -20.93 -8.27
CA HIS A 608 -7.45 -21.27 -9.38
C HIS A 608 -8.87 -20.79 -9.12
N SER A 609 -9.57 -20.40 -10.17
CA SER A 609 -11.01 -20.19 -10.21
C SER A 609 -11.55 -20.38 -11.63
N ASP A 610 -12.66 -21.10 -11.78
CA ASP A 610 -13.39 -21.20 -13.05
C ASP A 610 -14.07 -19.88 -13.44
N ASN A 611 -14.33 -19.03 -12.45
CA ASN A 611 -14.95 -17.72 -12.63
C ASN A 611 -13.88 -16.61 -12.69
N PRO A 612 -13.62 -15.98 -13.86
CA PRO A 612 -12.65 -14.90 -14.00
C PRO A 612 -13.04 -13.64 -13.18
N ARG A 613 -14.32 -13.50 -12.82
CA ARG A 613 -14.83 -12.38 -12.01
C ARG A 613 -14.85 -12.69 -10.51
N ALA A 614 -14.35 -13.84 -10.08
CA ALA A 614 -14.28 -14.19 -8.66
C ALA A 614 -13.39 -13.20 -7.91
N VAL A 615 -13.84 -12.77 -6.76
CA VAL A 615 -13.16 -11.84 -5.84
C VAL A 615 -13.15 -12.41 -4.42
N ASN A 616 -12.21 -11.94 -3.60
CA ASN A 616 -12.31 -12.03 -2.15
C ASN A 616 -12.90 -10.70 -1.65
N ALA A 617 -13.93 -10.77 -0.83
CA ALA A 617 -14.63 -9.63 -0.25
C ALA A 617 -14.77 -9.80 1.27
N LEU A 618 -15.14 -8.75 1.99
CA LEU A 618 -15.30 -8.81 3.46
C LEU A 618 -16.27 -9.90 3.91
N GLU A 619 -17.30 -10.18 3.10
CA GLU A 619 -18.33 -11.20 3.35
C GLU A 619 -17.84 -12.62 3.01
N ASN A 620 -16.83 -12.73 2.12
CA ASN A 620 -16.25 -14.01 1.70
C ASN A 620 -14.75 -13.87 1.41
N LYS A 621 -13.93 -13.83 2.46
CA LYS A 621 -12.50 -13.52 2.40
C LYS A 621 -11.64 -14.63 1.76
N THR A 622 -12.18 -15.84 1.65
CA THR A 622 -11.44 -17.03 1.21
C THR A 622 -12.05 -17.69 -0.01
N ASN A 623 -12.80 -16.93 -0.82
CA ASN A 623 -13.41 -17.42 -2.05
C ASN A 623 -12.38 -17.96 -3.05
N VAL A 624 -11.25 -17.26 -3.20
CA VAL A 624 -10.12 -17.67 -4.05
C VAL A 624 -8.84 -17.57 -3.23
N VAL A 625 -8.33 -18.72 -2.80
CA VAL A 625 -7.10 -18.83 -1.99
C VAL A 625 -6.22 -19.97 -2.49
N PRO A 626 -4.90 -19.93 -2.29
CA PRO A 626 -4.00 -20.99 -2.68
C PRO A 626 -4.31 -22.31 -1.99
N GLN A 627 -4.28 -23.42 -2.75
CA GLN A 627 -4.40 -24.79 -2.26
C GLN A 627 -3.07 -25.51 -2.43
N THR A 628 -2.64 -26.23 -1.40
CA THR A 628 -1.36 -26.97 -1.43
C THR A 628 -1.62 -28.47 -1.50
N SER A 629 -0.87 -29.16 -2.38
CA SER A 629 -0.82 -30.62 -2.51
C SER A 629 0.62 -31.11 -2.64
N GLU A 630 0.82 -32.41 -2.49
CA GLU A 630 2.11 -33.05 -2.77
C GLU A 630 2.23 -33.41 -4.25
N ILE A 631 3.47 -33.40 -4.75
CA ILE A 631 3.82 -33.83 -6.10
C ILE A 631 5.11 -34.67 -6.04
N GLU A 632 5.28 -35.57 -6.97
CA GLU A 632 6.48 -36.40 -7.08
C GLU A 632 7.03 -36.37 -8.51
N ALA A 633 8.35 -36.24 -8.61
CA ALA A 633 9.06 -36.28 -9.88
C ALA A 633 9.45 -37.71 -10.25
N ASN A 634 9.41 -38.00 -11.54
CA ASN A 634 9.99 -39.24 -12.08
C ASN A 634 11.41 -38.94 -12.58
N GLY A 635 12.41 -39.28 -11.75
CA GLY A 635 13.78 -38.88 -12.03
C GLY A 635 13.94 -37.35 -12.04
N ASN A 636 14.39 -36.80 -13.16
CA ASN A 636 14.55 -35.37 -13.37
C ASN A 636 13.39 -34.76 -14.18
N VAL A 637 12.29 -35.46 -14.35
CA VAL A 637 11.12 -35.01 -15.10
C VAL A 637 9.90 -34.93 -14.17
N VAL A 638 9.19 -33.81 -14.26
CA VAL A 638 7.92 -33.61 -13.59
C VAL A 638 6.82 -33.46 -14.65
N SER A 639 5.86 -34.38 -14.64
CA SER A 639 4.70 -34.36 -15.52
C SER A 639 3.51 -33.80 -14.74
N VAL A 640 2.97 -32.65 -15.15
CA VAL A 640 1.90 -31.96 -14.44
C VAL A 640 0.73 -31.62 -15.36
N LYS A 641 -0.44 -31.59 -14.76
CA LYS A 641 -1.65 -31.00 -15.30
C LYS A 641 -1.84 -29.62 -14.68
N VAL A 642 -1.71 -28.59 -15.51
CA VAL A 642 -1.93 -27.19 -15.10
C VAL A 642 -3.38 -26.84 -15.38
N PRO A 643 -4.23 -26.66 -14.36
CA PRO A 643 -5.65 -26.40 -14.58
C PRO A 643 -5.89 -25.19 -15.50
N ALA A 644 -7.05 -25.15 -16.13
CA ALA A 644 -7.53 -23.96 -16.80
C ALA A 644 -7.53 -22.78 -15.84
N LYS A 645 -7.22 -21.55 -16.32
CA LYS A 645 -7.25 -20.34 -15.49
C LYS A 645 -6.61 -20.56 -14.10
N SER A 646 -5.30 -20.85 -14.07
CA SER A 646 -4.59 -21.09 -12.84
C SER A 646 -3.19 -20.48 -12.80
N PHE A 647 -2.76 -20.15 -11.59
CA PHE A 647 -1.37 -19.87 -11.25
C PHE A 647 -0.88 -20.98 -10.32
N VAL A 648 0.17 -21.66 -10.71
CA VAL A 648 0.70 -22.83 -9.99
C VAL A 648 2.18 -22.63 -9.68
N VAL A 649 2.56 -22.94 -8.45
CA VAL A 649 3.94 -22.93 -7.99
C VAL A 649 4.34 -24.36 -7.58
N TYR A 650 5.36 -24.91 -8.23
CA TYR A 650 5.96 -26.19 -7.90
C TYR A 650 7.28 -25.95 -7.19
N ARG A 651 7.51 -26.69 -6.10
CA ARG A 651 8.71 -26.57 -5.27
C ARG A 651 9.26 -27.95 -4.94
N PHE A 652 10.53 -28.23 -5.32
CA PHE A 652 11.26 -29.50 -5.14
C PHE A 652 12.54 -29.28 -4.36
#